data_542fcd4a6bbd859535b16d682e9e9860
#
_entry.id   542fcd4a6bbd859535b16d682e9e9860
#
_cell.length_a   1.000
_cell.length_b   1.000
_cell.length_c   1.000
_cell.angle_alpha   90.00
_cell.angle_beta   90.00
_cell.angle_gamma   90.00
#
_symmetry.space_group_name_H-M   'P 1'
#
loop_
_entity.id
_entity.type
_entity.pdbx_description
1 polymer ?
#
loop_
_entity_poly.entity_id
_entity_poly.type
_entity_poly.pdbx_seq_one_letter_code
_entity_poly.pdbx_strand_id
1 'polypeptide(L)'
;MDLTKLTAYEIIEHRPLPDLKSEGALLRHKKSGARVLLISNDDENKVFNIGFRTPTTNSTGVPHIMEHTVLCGSEKFPTKDPFVELVKGSLNTFLNAMTYPDKTVYPVASCNEKDFQNLMDVYMDAVLHPNIYKHEEIFRQEGWNYHLEEADGELSYNGVVYNEMKGAFSSPDGVLDRMILNSLFPDTTYANESGGDPDVIPELTYEEYLNFHRTYYHPSNSYIYLYGNMDMEEKLNWLDQEYLSDYDRKEVDSEIHLQKPFEQMHDITKPYSIASNESTEDNTYLSYNKVIGTSLDEKLYLAFQILDYALLSAPGAPITKALLEAGIGKDISGSYDSSTYQPIFSIVAKNANEEQKAEFVKVIEDTLKAIVENGMDKKALEAGINYHEFRYREADFGGYPKGLMYGLQIFDSWLYDETKPFIHVEALDTFAFLKEQINTGYFEKLIQTYLLDNQHGALVTIVPEPGRTARLDAELKEKLQVYKESLSRGEIEKLVADTKHLQEYQEEPSSQEDLEKIPMLTRADISREIAPIYNEEMKIADIPTVFHEIETNGIGYLDLMFDLSDVPEKDLPMVGLLQTVLGIIDTEHYEYGELFNEINRHTGGIGTSLELYPDVTKVKEKEFKATFEIKGKALYGQIPFAIRMMKEILTASKLDDEKRLKEILSMTKTRLQDRFLSAGHSAAALRAMSYKSPISKFKDTTNGIEYYQNIREMEEHFDEKKEEIISGLKALSELLFRKGNVMISYTASREGLAVLEEEIGSLKEALYPERMPESRCILHCEKKNEGFKTSSKVQFAAKAGNFIDAGEEYNGALQILKVIMSYEYLWLNIRVKGGAYGCMSNFNRIGEGYFVSYRDPNLGRTLEIYDGVPEYLENFTVSERDMTKYIIGTISNIDQPMTPATKGDRSMNLYMNHVSAEMIRKEREQILTANQEDIRALAGVARAVLANDQICVIGNEAKIEEEKELFMTVENLF
;
A
#
# COMPACT_ATOMS: atom_id res chain seq x y z
N MET A 1 24.34 8.56 -23.92
CA MET A 1 23.64 7.45 -24.64
C MET A 1 23.87 7.59 -26.15
N ASP A 2 24.36 6.57 -26.82
CA ASP A 2 24.58 6.58 -28.30
C ASP A 2 23.43 5.79 -28.95
N LEU A 3 22.60 6.47 -29.75
CA LEU A 3 21.44 5.87 -30.44
C LEU A 3 21.63 5.80 -31.95
N THR A 4 22.84 6.20 -32.46
CA THR A 4 23.10 6.38 -33.92
C THR A 4 23.09 5.08 -34.69
N LYS A 5 23.31 3.94 -34.05
CA LYS A 5 23.33 2.60 -34.65
C LYS A 5 21.96 1.89 -34.67
N LEU A 6 20.95 2.46 -34.07
CA LEU A 6 19.61 1.87 -34.00
C LEU A 6 18.84 2.03 -35.31
N THR A 7 19.02 1.11 -36.23
CA THR A 7 18.39 1.17 -37.56
C THR A 7 16.90 0.80 -37.57
N ALA A 8 16.45 -0.03 -36.61
CA ALA A 8 15.05 -0.47 -36.46
C ALA A 8 14.14 0.60 -35.86
N TYR A 9 14.72 1.64 -35.27
CA TYR A 9 13.95 2.71 -34.57
C TYR A 9 14.08 4.05 -35.27
N GLU A 10 13.02 4.84 -35.17
CA GLU A 10 13.01 6.26 -35.46
C GLU A 10 13.20 7.01 -34.11
N ILE A 11 14.21 7.88 -34.06
CA ILE A 11 14.44 8.74 -32.90
C ILE A 11 13.58 9.99 -33.08
N ILE A 12 12.56 10.15 -32.23
CA ILE A 12 11.63 11.28 -32.28
C ILE A 12 12.20 12.46 -31.50
N GLU A 13 12.74 12.19 -30.31
CA GLU A 13 13.35 13.18 -29.44
C GLU A 13 14.53 12.55 -28.69
N HIS A 14 15.61 13.32 -28.49
CA HIS A 14 16.73 12.96 -27.61
C HIS A 14 17.27 14.23 -26.97
N ARG A 15 17.20 14.31 -25.64
CA ARG A 15 17.58 15.51 -24.88
C ARG A 15 18.05 15.21 -23.46
N PRO A 16 18.79 16.15 -22.82
CA PRO A 16 19.05 16.06 -21.40
C PRO A 16 17.74 16.26 -20.59
N LEU A 17 17.67 15.61 -19.44
CA LEU A 17 16.64 15.76 -18.41
C LEU A 17 17.35 16.23 -17.11
N PRO A 18 17.60 17.54 -16.97
CA PRO A 18 18.42 18.07 -15.89
C PRO A 18 17.81 17.86 -14.49
N ASP A 19 16.49 17.90 -14.36
CA ASP A 19 15.81 17.67 -13.08
C ASP A 19 16.09 16.26 -12.54
N LEU A 20 16.19 15.28 -13.45
CA LEU A 20 16.46 13.88 -13.13
C LEU A 20 17.94 13.51 -13.23
N LYS A 21 18.83 14.46 -13.56
CA LYS A 21 20.26 14.20 -13.87
C LYS A 21 20.45 13.06 -14.86
N SER A 22 19.63 13.02 -15.90
CA SER A 22 19.50 11.91 -16.86
C SER A 22 19.53 12.40 -18.31
N GLU A 23 19.62 11.46 -19.25
CA GLU A 23 19.30 11.67 -20.67
C GLU A 23 17.99 10.97 -21.02
N GLY A 24 17.07 11.66 -21.68
CA GLY A 24 15.79 11.14 -22.15
C GLY A 24 15.77 10.96 -23.67
N ALA A 25 15.13 9.88 -24.15
CA ALA A 25 14.88 9.68 -25.56
C ALA A 25 13.51 9.07 -25.82
N LEU A 26 12.79 9.62 -26.80
CA LEU A 26 11.54 9.07 -27.31
C LEU A 26 11.78 8.48 -28.69
N LEU A 27 11.41 7.20 -28.87
CA LEU A 27 11.61 6.48 -30.11
C LEU A 27 10.31 5.78 -30.55
N ARG A 28 10.30 5.40 -31.82
CA ARG A 28 9.27 4.50 -32.37
C ARG A 28 9.92 3.38 -33.14
N HIS A 29 9.51 2.16 -32.86
CA HIS A 29 9.93 1.01 -33.67
C HIS A 29 9.26 1.06 -35.03
N LYS A 30 10.08 1.09 -36.14
CA LYS A 30 9.60 1.38 -37.49
C LYS A 30 8.59 0.36 -38.01
N LYS A 31 8.86 -0.93 -37.79
CA LYS A 31 8.05 -2.02 -38.31
C LYS A 31 6.76 -2.21 -37.51
N SER A 32 6.86 -2.38 -36.23
CA SER A 32 5.71 -2.69 -35.36
C SER A 32 4.92 -1.46 -34.91
N GLY A 33 5.53 -0.27 -34.93
CA GLY A 33 4.92 0.96 -34.42
C GLY A 33 4.97 1.09 -32.89
N ALA A 34 5.67 0.21 -32.17
CA ALA A 34 5.80 0.30 -30.72
C ALA A 34 6.45 1.63 -30.30
N ARG A 35 5.91 2.24 -29.24
CA ARG A 35 6.44 3.46 -28.62
C ARG A 35 7.47 3.06 -27.59
N VAL A 36 8.61 3.72 -27.59
CA VAL A 36 9.70 3.42 -26.64
C VAL A 36 10.20 4.71 -26.00
N LEU A 37 10.31 4.71 -24.69
CA LEU A 37 10.85 5.81 -23.90
C LEU A 37 12.02 5.34 -23.06
N LEU A 38 13.13 6.09 -23.14
CA LEU A 38 14.35 5.80 -22.41
C LEU A 38 14.66 6.93 -21.44
N ILE A 39 15.06 6.58 -20.22
CA ILE A 39 15.72 7.48 -19.26
C ILE A 39 17.02 6.82 -18.81
N SER A 40 18.15 7.32 -19.32
CA SER A 40 19.48 6.81 -19.03
C SER A 40 20.16 7.65 -17.96
N ASN A 41 20.66 6.99 -16.91
CA ASN A 41 21.39 7.61 -15.79
C ASN A 41 22.30 6.56 -15.12
N ASP A 42 22.85 6.87 -13.93
CA ASP A 42 23.73 6.01 -13.15
C ASP A 42 23.02 5.16 -12.07
N ASP A 43 21.68 5.12 -12.08
CA ASP A 43 20.92 4.30 -11.13
C ASP A 43 21.03 2.82 -11.50
N GLU A 44 21.61 2.02 -10.59
CA GLU A 44 21.76 0.58 -10.78
C GLU A 44 20.44 -0.19 -10.70
N ASN A 45 19.39 0.40 -10.10
CA ASN A 45 18.06 -0.20 -10.01
C ASN A 45 17.29 0.02 -11.32
N LYS A 46 17.56 -0.84 -12.29
CA LYS A 46 17.02 -0.77 -13.64
C LYS A 46 15.53 -1.11 -13.65
N VAL A 47 14.77 -0.38 -14.45
CA VAL A 47 13.32 -0.60 -14.61
C VAL A 47 12.98 -0.82 -16.07
N PHE A 48 12.18 -1.84 -16.33
CA PHE A 48 11.47 -2.08 -17.57
C PHE A 48 9.97 -2.06 -17.31
N ASN A 49 9.21 -1.47 -18.20
CA ASN A 49 7.75 -1.54 -18.17
C ASN A 49 7.23 -1.63 -19.61
N ILE A 50 6.28 -2.53 -19.86
CA ILE A 50 5.45 -2.52 -21.05
C ILE A 50 4.01 -2.29 -20.64
N GLY A 51 3.38 -1.26 -21.18
CA GLY A 51 2.00 -0.91 -20.93
C GLY A 51 1.17 -0.88 -22.21
N PHE A 52 -0.13 -1.09 -22.08
CA PHE A 52 -1.09 -0.99 -23.18
C PHE A 52 -2.25 -0.08 -22.78
N ARG A 53 -2.79 0.68 -23.72
CA ARG A 53 -4.11 1.28 -23.52
C ARG A 53 -5.15 0.17 -23.58
N THR A 54 -5.97 0.07 -22.54
CA THR A 54 -6.96 -1.01 -22.37
C THR A 54 -8.33 -0.45 -22.01
N PRO A 55 -8.93 0.41 -22.88
CA PRO A 55 -10.27 0.91 -22.63
C PRO A 55 -11.29 -0.24 -22.62
N THR A 56 -12.26 -0.17 -21.72
CA THR A 56 -13.32 -1.17 -21.61
C THR A 56 -14.72 -0.55 -21.84
N THR A 57 -15.66 -1.33 -22.38
CA THR A 57 -17.02 -0.92 -22.68
C THR A 57 -18.06 -1.48 -21.72
N ASN A 58 -17.64 -2.30 -20.77
CA ASN A 58 -18.48 -2.89 -19.72
C ASN A 58 -17.69 -3.15 -18.45
N SER A 59 -18.37 -3.57 -17.39
CA SER A 59 -17.79 -3.83 -16.07
C SER A 59 -17.50 -5.31 -15.81
N THR A 60 -17.23 -6.11 -16.84
CA THR A 60 -16.87 -7.53 -16.68
C THR A 60 -15.47 -7.75 -16.12
N GLY A 61 -14.66 -6.70 -15.97
CA GLY A 61 -13.29 -6.80 -15.47
C GLY A 61 -12.33 -7.48 -16.44
N VAL A 62 -12.65 -7.51 -17.74
CA VAL A 62 -11.78 -8.16 -18.73
C VAL A 62 -10.33 -7.65 -18.74
N PRO A 63 -10.03 -6.34 -18.52
CA PRO A 63 -8.66 -5.87 -18.42
C PRO A 63 -7.92 -6.48 -17.22
N HIS A 64 -8.56 -6.61 -16.08
CA HIS A 64 -8.00 -7.15 -14.85
C HIS A 64 -7.79 -8.66 -14.94
N ILE A 65 -8.78 -9.39 -15.45
CA ILE A 65 -8.65 -10.83 -15.72
C ILE A 65 -7.51 -11.08 -16.73
N MET A 66 -7.37 -10.23 -17.74
CA MET A 66 -6.26 -10.31 -18.70
C MET A 66 -4.91 -10.06 -18.05
N GLU A 67 -4.82 -9.09 -17.15
CA GLU A 67 -3.60 -8.81 -16.39
C GLU A 67 -3.09 -10.05 -15.65
N HIS A 68 -3.97 -10.73 -14.90
CA HIS A 68 -3.64 -11.97 -14.18
C HIS A 68 -3.22 -13.08 -15.14
N THR A 69 -4.00 -13.30 -16.17
CA THR A 69 -3.93 -14.50 -17.00
C THR A 69 -2.78 -14.52 -18.01
N VAL A 70 -2.31 -13.39 -18.52
CA VAL A 70 -1.13 -13.37 -19.41
C VAL A 70 0.13 -13.82 -18.69
N LEU A 71 0.19 -13.69 -17.37
CA LEU A 71 1.29 -14.15 -16.53
C LEU A 71 1.22 -15.66 -16.17
N CYS A 72 0.15 -16.35 -16.60
CA CYS A 72 -0.07 -17.77 -16.33
C CYS A 72 0.46 -18.68 -17.46
N GLY A 73 1.67 -18.41 -17.95
CA GLY A 73 2.34 -19.18 -18.99
C GLY A 73 2.28 -18.57 -20.37
N SER A 74 3.35 -18.78 -21.13
CA SER A 74 3.53 -18.22 -22.46
C SER A 74 4.18 -19.24 -23.41
N GLU A 75 4.36 -18.88 -24.67
CA GLU A 75 4.90 -19.80 -25.68
C GLU A 75 6.32 -20.24 -25.37
N LYS A 76 7.20 -19.30 -25.01
CA LYS A 76 8.60 -19.54 -24.64
C LYS A 76 8.74 -20.11 -23.23
N PHE A 77 7.83 -19.71 -22.33
CA PHE A 77 7.84 -20.08 -20.91
C PHE A 77 6.51 -20.75 -20.50
N PRO A 78 6.30 -22.02 -20.90
CA PRO A 78 4.99 -22.68 -20.80
C PRO A 78 4.65 -23.28 -19.42
N THR A 79 5.34 -22.88 -18.36
CA THR A 79 4.95 -23.23 -16.98
C THR A 79 3.60 -22.62 -16.65
N LYS A 80 2.86 -23.21 -15.71
CA LYS A 80 1.53 -22.70 -15.32
C LYS A 80 1.58 -21.32 -14.70
N ASP A 81 2.69 -20.95 -14.03
CA ASP A 81 2.87 -19.68 -13.37
C ASP A 81 4.32 -19.20 -13.43
N PRO A 82 4.76 -18.65 -14.57
CA PRO A 82 6.09 -18.06 -14.71
C PRO A 82 6.34 -16.91 -13.75
N PHE A 83 5.31 -16.15 -13.41
CA PHE A 83 5.39 -15.07 -12.44
C PHE A 83 5.83 -15.56 -11.06
N VAL A 84 5.18 -16.57 -10.51
CA VAL A 84 5.57 -17.20 -9.24
C VAL A 84 6.98 -17.80 -9.31
N GLU A 85 7.35 -18.40 -10.43
CA GLU A 85 8.71 -18.93 -10.64
C GLU A 85 9.78 -17.82 -10.58
N LEU A 86 9.49 -16.65 -11.15
CA LEU A 86 10.37 -15.47 -11.07
C LEU A 86 10.44 -14.90 -9.66
N VAL A 87 9.31 -14.74 -8.96
CA VAL A 87 9.33 -14.24 -7.57
C VAL A 87 10.18 -15.12 -6.66
N LYS A 88 10.13 -16.43 -6.88
CA LYS A 88 10.94 -17.40 -6.12
C LYS A 88 12.42 -17.37 -6.50
N GLY A 89 12.77 -17.04 -7.73
CA GLY A 89 14.10 -17.31 -8.30
C GLY A 89 14.83 -16.12 -8.93
N SER A 90 14.40 -14.89 -8.69
CA SER A 90 14.96 -13.65 -9.22
C SER A 90 15.49 -12.74 -8.12
N LEU A 91 16.44 -11.87 -8.44
CA LEU A 91 16.91 -10.76 -7.58
C LEU A 91 16.13 -9.47 -7.89
N ASN A 92 14.86 -9.60 -8.19
CA ASN A 92 14.02 -8.46 -8.49
C ASN A 92 13.94 -7.48 -7.32
N THR A 93 13.88 -6.21 -7.63
CA THR A 93 13.56 -5.14 -6.68
C THR A 93 12.11 -4.70 -6.80
N PHE A 94 11.47 -5.08 -7.91
CA PHE A 94 10.03 -4.96 -8.14
C PHE A 94 9.58 -5.94 -9.21
N LEU A 95 8.45 -6.59 -8.97
CA LEU A 95 7.80 -7.52 -9.89
C LEU A 95 6.30 -7.47 -9.66
N ASN A 96 5.54 -6.96 -10.62
CA ASN A 96 4.08 -6.88 -10.53
C ASN A 96 3.44 -6.65 -11.91
N ALA A 97 2.12 -6.62 -11.93
CA ALA A 97 1.29 -6.07 -13.00
C ALA A 97 0.20 -5.20 -12.37
N MET A 98 -0.34 -4.24 -13.10
CA MET A 98 -1.33 -3.30 -12.56
C MET A 98 -2.34 -2.91 -13.63
N THR A 99 -3.63 -3.05 -13.30
CA THR A 99 -4.75 -2.58 -14.12
C THR A 99 -5.29 -1.26 -13.59
N TYR A 100 -5.33 -0.28 -14.47
CA TYR A 100 -5.94 1.04 -14.26
C TYR A 100 -7.22 1.18 -15.09
N PRO A 101 -8.01 2.23 -14.92
CA PRO A 101 -9.23 2.43 -15.68
C PRO A 101 -9.06 2.50 -17.22
N ASP A 102 -7.86 2.83 -17.71
CA ASP A 102 -7.59 3.07 -19.13
C ASP A 102 -6.31 2.40 -19.66
N LYS A 103 -5.51 1.78 -18.77
CA LYS A 103 -4.24 1.13 -19.11
C LYS A 103 -3.99 -0.10 -18.25
N THR A 104 -3.20 -1.01 -18.77
CA THR A 104 -2.65 -2.14 -18.03
C THR A 104 -1.14 -2.14 -18.23
N VAL A 105 -0.34 -2.22 -17.15
CA VAL A 105 1.12 -2.09 -17.16
C VAL A 105 1.78 -3.28 -16.48
N TYR A 106 2.95 -3.65 -16.99
CA TYR A 106 3.74 -4.82 -16.58
C TYR A 106 5.17 -4.39 -16.24
N PRO A 107 5.38 -3.78 -15.05
CA PRO A 107 6.71 -3.29 -14.65
C PRO A 107 7.53 -4.35 -13.93
N VAL A 108 8.83 -4.35 -14.20
CA VAL A 108 9.84 -5.13 -13.48
C VAL A 108 11.06 -4.27 -13.18
N ALA A 109 11.77 -4.58 -12.09
CA ALA A 109 13.01 -3.91 -11.74
C ALA A 109 14.03 -4.87 -11.12
N SER A 110 15.31 -4.64 -11.39
CA SER A 110 16.42 -5.37 -10.79
C SER A 110 17.73 -4.57 -10.84
N CYS A 111 18.55 -4.70 -9.79
CA CYS A 111 19.92 -4.19 -9.80
C CYS A 111 20.89 -5.12 -10.55
N ASN A 112 20.54 -6.38 -10.73
CA ASN A 112 21.36 -7.38 -11.40
C ASN A 112 21.08 -7.37 -12.91
N GLU A 113 22.13 -7.21 -13.74
CA GLU A 113 22.00 -7.10 -15.20
C GLU A 113 21.41 -8.35 -15.85
N LYS A 114 21.88 -9.53 -15.44
CA LYS A 114 21.41 -10.82 -15.99
C LYS A 114 19.96 -11.09 -15.58
N ASP A 115 19.61 -10.79 -14.34
CA ASP A 115 18.26 -10.91 -13.83
C ASP A 115 17.30 -9.97 -14.54
N PHE A 116 17.70 -8.72 -14.71
CA PHE A 116 16.92 -7.72 -15.43
C PHE A 116 16.59 -8.16 -16.86
N GLN A 117 17.60 -8.73 -17.58
CA GLN A 117 17.37 -9.27 -18.91
C GLN A 117 16.41 -10.47 -18.91
N ASN A 118 16.51 -11.35 -17.90
CA ASN A 118 15.61 -12.48 -17.75
C ASN A 118 14.16 -12.01 -17.51
N LEU A 119 13.98 -11.01 -16.64
CA LEU A 119 12.67 -10.43 -16.33
C LEU A 119 12.03 -9.79 -17.58
N MET A 120 12.82 -9.03 -18.36
CA MET A 120 12.33 -8.46 -19.63
C MET A 120 11.84 -9.55 -20.58
N ASP A 121 12.61 -10.64 -20.75
CA ASP A 121 12.29 -11.72 -21.68
C ASP A 121 10.98 -12.43 -21.29
N VAL A 122 10.82 -12.78 -20.02
CA VAL A 122 9.60 -13.46 -19.55
C VAL A 122 8.38 -12.55 -19.69
N TYR A 123 8.49 -11.27 -19.36
CA TYR A 123 7.36 -10.34 -19.42
C TYR A 123 6.96 -9.99 -20.86
N MET A 124 7.93 -9.83 -21.77
CA MET A 124 7.64 -9.62 -23.19
C MET A 124 6.90 -10.81 -23.79
N ASP A 125 7.35 -12.04 -23.52
CA ASP A 125 6.70 -13.24 -24.07
C ASP A 125 5.32 -13.46 -23.44
N ALA A 126 5.18 -13.20 -22.14
CA ALA A 126 3.91 -13.31 -21.42
C ALA A 126 2.82 -12.41 -22.03
N VAL A 127 3.10 -11.15 -22.28
CA VAL A 127 2.08 -10.21 -22.79
C VAL A 127 1.79 -10.38 -24.27
N LEU A 128 2.76 -10.86 -25.07
CA LEU A 128 2.60 -11.01 -26.53
C LEU A 128 2.17 -12.40 -26.97
N HIS A 129 2.59 -13.45 -26.26
CA HIS A 129 2.37 -14.85 -26.63
C HIS A 129 1.81 -15.70 -25.46
N PRO A 130 0.76 -15.23 -24.72
CA PRO A 130 0.26 -15.97 -23.56
C PRO A 130 -0.41 -17.28 -23.96
N ASN A 131 -0.37 -18.28 -23.08
CA ASN A 131 -1.00 -19.58 -23.26
C ASN A 131 -2.53 -19.59 -23.10
N ILE A 132 -3.14 -18.44 -22.89
CA ILE A 132 -4.60 -18.26 -22.74
C ILE A 132 -5.41 -18.83 -23.93
N TYR A 133 -4.81 -18.94 -25.09
CA TYR A 133 -5.42 -19.52 -26.30
C TYR A 133 -5.41 -21.06 -26.32
N LYS A 134 -4.55 -21.67 -25.50
CA LYS A 134 -4.37 -23.12 -25.44
C LYS A 134 -5.12 -23.75 -24.26
N HIS A 135 -5.29 -22.99 -23.18
CA HIS A 135 -5.83 -23.45 -21.89
C HIS A 135 -6.93 -22.52 -21.38
N GLU A 136 -8.21 -22.89 -21.58
CA GLU A 136 -9.34 -22.16 -21.03
C GLU A 136 -9.34 -22.17 -19.49
N GLU A 137 -8.71 -23.18 -18.88
CA GLU A 137 -8.57 -23.33 -17.43
C GLU A 137 -7.92 -22.10 -16.78
N ILE A 138 -7.02 -21.42 -17.47
CA ILE A 138 -6.38 -20.18 -17.00
C ILE A 138 -7.45 -19.10 -16.77
N PHE A 139 -8.35 -18.90 -17.73
CA PHE A 139 -9.45 -17.97 -17.60
C PHE A 139 -10.43 -18.38 -16.48
N ARG A 140 -10.73 -19.68 -16.37
CA ARG A 140 -11.65 -20.22 -15.36
C ARG A 140 -11.09 -20.08 -13.94
N GLN A 141 -9.79 -20.27 -13.77
CA GLN A 141 -9.11 -20.13 -12.49
C GLN A 141 -9.03 -18.65 -12.05
N GLU A 142 -8.48 -17.80 -12.90
CA GLU A 142 -8.20 -16.40 -12.52
C GLU A 142 -9.45 -15.50 -12.66
N GLY A 143 -10.29 -15.70 -13.65
CA GLY A 143 -11.47 -14.88 -13.87
C GLY A 143 -12.65 -15.32 -13.02
N TRP A 144 -13.46 -16.24 -13.58
CA TRP A 144 -14.63 -16.79 -12.92
C TRP A 144 -15.04 -18.17 -13.48
N ASN A 145 -15.69 -18.96 -12.63
CA ASN A 145 -16.26 -20.23 -13.01
C ASN A 145 -17.53 -20.56 -12.20
N TYR A 146 -18.37 -21.45 -12.72
CA TYR A 146 -19.37 -22.15 -11.92
C TYR A 146 -18.66 -23.23 -11.10
N HIS A 147 -18.86 -23.24 -9.78
CA HIS A 147 -18.28 -24.22 -8.87
C HIS A 147 -19.38 -25.10 -8.27
N LEU A 148 -19.30 -26.41 -8.55
CA LEU A 148 -20.23 -27.42 -8.07
C LEU A 148 -19.47 -28.72 -7.80
N GLU A 149 -19.20 -29.05 -6.54
CA GLU A 149 -18.42 -30.24 -6.16
C GLU A 149 -19.22 -31.55 -6.30
N GLU A 150 -20.50 -31.52 -5.95
CA GLU A 150 -21.43 -32.65 -6.02
C GLU A 150 -22.77 -32.24 -6.64
N ALA A 151 -23.46 -33.19 -7.28
CA ALA A 151 -24.70 -32.93 -8.03
C ALA A 151 -25.84 -32.37 -7.14
N ASP A 152 -25.87 -32.71 -5.85
CA ASP A 152 -26.80 -32.19 -4.85
C ASP A 152 -26.25 -31.02 -4.05
N GLY A 153 -24.95 -30.68 -4.22
CA GLY A 153 -24.27 -29.55 -3.56
C GLY A 153 -24.80 -28.18 -3.98
N GLU A 154 -24.33 -27.15 -3.34
CA GLU A 154 -24.65 -25.76 -3.65
C GLU A 154 -23.85 -25.28 -4.88
N LEU A 155 -24.52 -24.68 -5.86
CA LEU A 155 -23.87 -24.03 -7.00
C LEU A 155 -23.43 -22.62 -6.60
N SER A 156 -22.18 -22.29 -6.84
CA SER A 156 -21.60 -20.97 -6.56
C SER A 156 -20.76 -20.44 -7.72
N TYR A 157 -20.43 -19.15 -7.69
CA TYR A 157 -19.36 -18.57 -8.49
C TYR A 157 -18.04 -18.63 -7.72
N ASN A 158 -16.94 -18.90 -8.44
CA ASN A 158 -15.58 -18.86 -7.92
C ASN A 158 -14.63 -18.28 -8.97
N GLY A 159 -13.44 -17.87 -8.56
CA GLY A 159 -12.38 -17.27 -9.37
C GLY A 159 -11.58 -16.27 -8.59
N VAL A 160 -10.29 -16.12 -8.88
CA VAL A 160 -9.40 -15.25 -8.13
C VAL A 160 -9.86 -13.79 -8.23
N VAL A 161 -9.99 -13.24 -9.45
CA VAL A 161 -10.45 -11.86 -9.67
C VAL A 161 -11.87 -11.64 -9.16
N TYR A 162 -12.78 -12.60 -9.38
CA TYR A 162 -14.14 -12.51 -8.86
C TYR A 162 -14.18 -12.33 -7.33
N ASN A 163 -13.41 -13.13 -6.59
CA ASN A 163 -13.36 -13.05 -5.13
C ASN A 163 -12.61 -11.80 -4.65
N GLU A 164 -11.54 -11.40 -5.35
CA GLU A 164 -10.82 -10.16 -5.06
C GLU A 164 -11.75 -8.95 -5.14
N MET A 165 -12.54 -8.86 -6.21
CA MET A 165 -13.45 -7.74 -6.40
C MET A 165 -14.62 -7.75 -5.41
N LYS A 166 -15.09 -8.92 -4.98
CA LYS A 166 -16.03 -9.02 -3.84
C LYS A 166 -15.43 -8.35 -2.59
N GLY A 167 -14.15 -8.59 -2.34
CA GLY A 167 -13.42 -7.96 -1.23
C GLY A 167 -13.22 -6.46 -1.42
N ALA A 168 -12.87 -6.01 -2.62
CA ALA A 168 -12.65 -4.59 -2.94
C ALA A 168 -13.92 -3.74 -2.71
N PHE A 169 -15.10 -4.28 -3.05
CA PHE A 169 -16.39 -3.61 -2.83
C PHE A 169 -17.00 -3.84 -1.44
N SER A 170 -16.27 -4.44 -0.52
CA SER A 170 -16.70 -4.58 0.87
C SER A 170 -16.45 -3.33 1.70
N SER A 171 -15.58 -2.40 1.26
CA SER A 171 -15.32 -1.15 1.96
C SER A 171 -16.15 0.00 1.41
N PRO A 172 -16.60 0.95 2.26
CA PRO A 172 -17.29 2.16 1.81
C PRO A 172 -16.46 2.98 0.82
N ASP A 173 -15.14 3.13 1.06
CA ASP A 173 -14.24 3.87 0.17
C ASP A 173 -14.20 3.25 -1.23
N GLY A 174 -14.10 1.92 -1.34
CA GLY A 174 -14.11 1.23 -2.64
C GLY A 174 -15.43 1.43 -3.42
N VAL A 175 -16.56 1.50 -2.73
CA VAL A 175 -17.86 1.82 -3.35
C VAL A 175 -17.90 3.29 -3.78
N LEU A 176 -17.42 4.21 -2.94
CA LEU A 176 -17.42 5.64 -3.20
C LEU A 176 -16.53 6.00 -4.40
N ASP A 177 -15.28 5.55 -4.41
CA ASP A 177 -14.31 5.86 -5.47
C ASP A 177 -14.81 5.43 -6.85
N ARG A 178 -15.39 4.23 -6.93
CA ARG A 178 -16.04 3.75 -8.14
C ARG A 178 -17.20 4.65 -8.58
N MET A 179 -18.08 5.02 -7.65
CA MET A 179 -19.23 5.87 -7.97
C MET A 179 -18.81 7.26 -8.42
N ILE A 180 -17.73 7.82 -7.85
CA ILE A 180 -17.16 9.09 -8.28
C ILE A 180 -16.73 8.99 -9.74
N LEU A 181 -15.88 8.02 -10.07
CA LEU A 181 -15.34 7.87 -11.42
C LEU A 181 -16.46 7.64 -12.46
N ASN A 182 -17.35 6.68 -12.21
CA ASN A 182 -18.43 6.35 -13.14
C ASN A 182 -19.42 7.52 -13.35
N SER A 183 -19.69 8.31 -12.30
CA SER A 183 -20.63 9.42 -12.38
C SER A 183 -20.08 10.64 -13.11
N LEU A 184 -18.77 10.83 -13.09
CA LEU A 184 -18.10 11.95 -13.77
C LEU A 184 -17.85 11.71 -15.25
N PHE A 185 -17.80 10.44 -15.68
CA PHE A 185 -17.41 10.04 -17.03
C PHE A 185 -18.35 9.01 -17.67
N PRO A 186 -19.69 9.25 -17.70
CA PRO A 186 -20.68 8.26 -18.13
C PRO A 186 -20.58 7.85 -19.61
N ASP A 187 -19.91 8.64 -20.47
CA ASP A 187 -19.80 8.42 -21.90
C ASP A 187 -18.44 7.87 -22.35
N THR A 188 -17.56 7.53 -21.41
CA THR A 188 -16.17 7.10 -21.69
C THR A 188 -15.86 5.73 -21.04
N THR A 189 -14.62 5.24 -21.22
CA THR A 189 -14.17 4.01 -20.57
C THR A 189 -14.32 4.06 -19.05
N TYR A 190 -14.19 5.24 -18.44
CA TYR A 190 -14.30 5.44 -17.00
C TYR A 190 -15.72 5.26 -16.42
N ALA A 191 -16.73 5.13 -17.28
CA ALA A 191 -18.09 4.71 -16.88
C ALA A 191 -18.13 3.26 -16.38
N ASN A 192 -17.11 2.47 -16.71
CA ASN A 192 -17.05 1.04 -16.44
C ASN A 192 -15.99 0.73 -15.38
N GLU A 193 -16.18 -0.37 -14.69
CA GLU A 193 -15.22 -0.89 -13.70
C GLU A 193 -14.20 -1.79 -14.40
N SER A 194 -12.97 -1.30 -14.60
CA SER A 194 -11.90 -2.07 -15.24
C SER A 194 -11.45 -3.27 -14.41
N GLY A 195 -11.52 -3.15 -13.08
CA GLY A 195 -11.25 -4.25 -12.14
C GLY A 195 -12.33 -5.34 -12.16
N GLY A 196 -13.55 -4.98 -12.55
CA GLY A 196 -14.71 -5.87 -12.63
C GLY A 196 -15.70 -5.70 -11.49
N ASP A 197 -16.97 -5.63 -11.84
CA ASP A 197 -18.08 -5.68 -10.89
C ASP A 197 -18.45 -7.15 -10.62
N PRO A 198 -18.42 -7.64 -9.38
CA PRO A 198 -18.77 -9.01 -9.06
C PRO A 198 -20.15 -9.46 -9.59
N ASP A 199 -21.11 -8.53 -9.72
CA ASP A 199 -22.42 -8.83 -10.28
C ASP A 199 -22.40 -8.97 -11.81
N VAL A 200 -21.35 -8.45 -12.48
CA VAL A 200 -21.19 -8.41 -13.95
C VAL A 200 -20.09 -9.34 -14.45
N ILE A 201 -19.04 -9.59 -13.67
CA ILE A 201 -17.93 -10.49 -14.05
C ILE A 201 -18.42 -11.83 -14.62
N PRO A 202 -19.47 -12.51 -14.05
CA PRO A 202 -19.97 -13.78 -14.60
C PRO A 202 -20.64 -13.70 -15.98
N GLU A 203 -20.77 -12.50 -16.55
CA GLU A 203 -21.28 -12.33 -17.92
C GLU A 203 -20.17 -12.45 -18.96
N LEU A 204 -18.89 -12.35 -18.56
CA LEU A 204 -17.75 -12.41 -19.47
C LEU A 204 -17.58 -13.82 -20.05
N THR A 205 -17.65 -13.92 -21.36
CA THR A 205 -17.40 -15.17 -22.09
C THR A 205 -15.90 -15.32 -22.41
N TYR A 206 -15.46 -16.57 -22.58
CA TYR A 206 -14.07 -16.86 -22.97
C TYR A 206 -13.70 -16.25 -24.33
N GLU A 207 -14.62 -16.22 -25.31
CA GLU A 207 -14.33 -15.61 -26.62
C GLU A 207 -14.21 -14.08 -26.55
N GLU A 208 -15.03 -13.39 -25.76
CA GLU A 208 -14.88 -11.94 -25.53
C GLU A 208 -13.54 -11.62 -24.84
N TYR A 209 -13.16 -12.43 -23.86
CA TYR A 209 -11.89 -12.34 -23.19
C TYR A 209 -10.71 -12.53 -24.17
N LEU A 210 -10.70 -13.56 -25.02
CA LEU A 210 -9.65 -13.75 -26.02
C LEU A 210 -9.62 -12.61 -27.06
N ASN A 211 -10.78 -12.08 -27.42
CA ASN A 211 -10.86 -10.97 -28.36
C ASN A 211 -10.28 -9.70 -27.77
N PHE A 212 -10.37 -9.48 -26.47
CA PHE A 212 -9.75 -8.35 -25.79
C PHE A 212 -8.22 -8.36 -25.95
N HIS A 213 -7.58 -9.51 -25.75
CA HIS A 213 -6.14 -9.68 -26.00
C HIS A 213 -5.77 -9.42 -27.46
N ARG A 214 -6.48 -10.05 -28.42
CA ARG A 214 -6.25 -9.86 -29.86
C ARG A 214 -6.36 -8.39 -30.29
N THR A 215 -7.19 -7.62 -29.62
CA THR A 215 -7.44 -6.20 -29.92
C THR A 215 -6.35 -5.31 -29.38
N TYR A 216 -6.03 -5.42 -28.09
CA TYR A 216 -5.24 -4.41 -27.37
C TYR A 216 -3.78 -4.82 -27.13
N TYR A 217 -3.45 -6.12 -27.06
CA TYR A 217 -2.09 -6.60 -26.75
C TYR A 217 -1.28 -6.77 -28.04
N HIS A 218 -0.99 -5.65 -28.66
CA HIS A 218 -0.18 -5.59 -29.89
C HIS A 218 0.88 -4.49 -29.74
N PRO A 219 2.12 -4.68 -30.26
CA PRO A 219 3.17 -3.66 -30.14
C PRO A 219 2.79 -2.27 -30.62
N SER A 220 1.91 -2.15 -31.63
CA SER A 220 1.39 -0.84 -32.09
C SER A 220 0.59 -0.08 -31.04
N ASN A 221 0.06 -0.78 -30.02
CA ASN A 221 -0.67 -0.21 -28.89
C ASN A 221 0.19 -0.13 -27.63
N SER A 222 1.45 -0.60 -27.69
CA SER A 222 2.33 -0.67 -26.52
C SER A 222 3.09 0.61 -26.26
N TYR A 223 3.43 0.80 -24.98
CA TYR A 223 4.29 1.84 -24.43
C TYR A 223 5.41 1.15 -23.66
N ILE A 224 6.62 1.11 -24.23
CA ILE A 224 7.78 0.45 -23.63
C ILE A 224 8.66 1.51 -22.96
N TYR A 225 9.01 1.28 -21.70
CA TYR A 225 9.81 2.18 -20.89
C TYR A 225 11.04 1.47 -20.32
N LEU A 226 12.21 2.09 -20.46
CA LEU A 226 13.49 1.63 -19.91
C LEU A 226 14.14 2.76 -19.11
N TYR A 227 14.57 2.45 -17.89
CA TYR A 227 15.21 3.41 -16.97
C TYR A 227 16.43 2.80 -16.30
N GLY A 228 17.48 3.60 -16.13
CA GLY A 228 18.63 3.30 -15.28
C GLY A 228 19.95 3.13 -16.03
N ASN A 229 20.93 2.52 -15.33
CA ASN A 229 22.27 2.26 -15.84
C ASN A 229 22.29 0.95 -16.64
N MET A 230 22.15 1.05 -17.95
CA MET A 230 22.22 -0.08 -18.86
C MET A 230 22.69 0.34 -20.26
N ASP A 231 23.14 -0.62 -21.06
CA ASP A 231 23.37 -0.40 -22.49
C ASP A 231 22.03 -0.36 -23.24
N MET A 232 21.51 0.84 -23.47
CA MET A 232 20.24 1.07 -24.15
C MET A 232 20.24 0.56 -25.58
N GLU A 233 21.39 0.63 -26.30
CA GLU A 233 21.52 0.11 -27.66
C GLU A 233 21.36 -1.41 -27.68
N GLU A 234 22.02 -2.12 -26.76
CA GLU A 234 21.91 -3.58 -26.63
C GLU A 234 20.46 -4.01 -26.36
N LYS A 235 19.81 -3.36 -25.38
CA LYS A 235 18.41 -3.67 -25.00
C LYS A 235 17.43 -3.44 -26.15
N LEU A 236 17.58 -2.34 -26.86
CA LEU A 236 16.70 -2.03 -28.00
C LEU A 236 16.90 -2.96 -29.18
N ASN A 237 18.13 -3.33 -29.49
CA ASN A 237 18.40 -4.31 -30.54
C ASN A 237 17.87 -5.69 -30.17
N TRP A 238 17.95 -6.08 -28.90
CA TRP A 238 17.35 -7.31 -28.38
C TRP A 238 15.80 -7.29 -28.50
N LEU A 239 15.16 -6.19 -28.10
CA LEU A 239 13.69 -6.03 -28.25
C LEU A 239 13.26 -6.15 -29.73
N ASP A 240 13.99 -5.53 -30.64
CA ASP A 240 13.73 -5.65 -32.09
C ASP A 240 13.84 -7.11 -32.56
N GLN A 241 14.98 -7.78 -32.27
CA GLN A 241 15.29 -9.09 -32.79
C GLN A 241 14.42 -10.21 -32.22
N GLU A 242 14.10 -10.14 -30.91
CA GLU A 242 13.39 -11.22 -30.25
C GLU A 242 11.86 -11.08 -30.31
N TYR A 243 11.34 -9.84 -30.47
CA TYR A 243 9.91 -9.60 -30.39
C TYR A 243 9.35 -8.64 -31.43
N LEU A 244 9.85 -7.42 -31.53
CA LEU A 244 9.15 -6.36 -32.27
C LEU A 244 9.22 -6.54 -33.79
N SER A 245 10.28 -7.18 -34.32
CA SER A 245 10.43 -7.43 -35.76
C SER A 245 9.43 -8.45 -36.31
N ASP A 246 8.74 -9.21 -35.46
CA ASP A 246 7.73 -10.20 -35.90
C ASP A 246 6.38 -9.55 -36.21
N TYR A 247 6.19 -8.30 -35.78
CA TYR A 247 4.93 -7.59 -35.92
C TYR A 247 4.99 -6.48 -36.96
N ASP A 248 3.98 -6.42 -37.80
CA ASP A 248 3.73 -5.26 -38.67
C ASP A 248 2.87 -4.24 -37.94
N ARG A 249 3.03 -2.96 -38.31
CA ARG A 249 2.20 -1.89 -37.76
C ARG A 249 0.72 -2.14 -38.04
N LYS A 250 -0.09 -2.05 -36.98
CA LYS A 250 -1.54 -2.22 -36.99
C LYS A 250 -2.21 -0.98 -36.42
N GLU A 251 -3.33 -0.58 -36.96
CA GLU A 251 -4.17 0.45 -36.36
C GLU A 251 -5.00 -0.21 -35.26
N VAL A 252 -4.93 0.34 -34.03
CA VAL A 252 -5.66 -0.15 -32.85
C VAL A 252 -6.52 0.97 -32.32
N ASP A 253 -7.83 0.75 -32.29
CA ASP A 253 -8.80 1.68 -31.73
C ASP A 253 -8.78 1.56 -30.18
N SER A 254 -7.87 2.32 -29.57
CA SER A 254 -7.66 2.36 -28.12
C SER A 254 -7.61 3.78 -27.55
N GLU A 255 -8.06 4.77 -28.35
CA GLU A 255 -8.06 6.16 -27.93
C GLU A 255 -8.92 6.38 -26.69
N ILE A 256 -8.38 7.08 -25.71
CA ILE A 256 -9.12 7.49 -24.50
C ILE A 256 -9.81 8.82 -24.80
N HIS A 257 -11.12 8.79 -24.82
CA HIS A 257 -11.91 9.96 -25.16
C HIS A 257 -12.20 10.83 -23.94
N LEU A 258 -12.28 12.15 -24.19
CA LEU A 258 -12.67 13.11 -23.17
C LEU A 258 -14.20 13.06 -22.94
N GLN A 259 -14.60 13.07 -21.68
CA GLN A 259 -15.99 13.35 -21.30
C GLN A 259 -16.32 14.80 -21.62
N LYS A 260 -17.44 15.02 -22.28
CA LYS A 260 -17.94 16.37 -22.49
C LYS A 260 -18.40 16.99 -21.17
N PRO A 261 -18.12 18.29 -20.94
CA PRO A 261 -18.61 18.97 -19.76
C PRO A 261 -20.12 18.88 -19.60
N PHE A 262 -20.58 18.73 -18.36
CA PHE A 262 -22.02 18.70 -18.05
C PHE A 262 -22.64 20.11 -18.08
N GLU A 263 -23.94 20.18 -18.35
CA GLU A 263 -24.72 21.42 -18.22
C GLU A 263 -25.04 21.73 -16.74
N GLN A 264 -25.12 20.70 -15.90
CA GLN A 264 -25.31 20.78 -14.45
C GLN A 264 -24.64 19.59 -13.76
N MET A 265 -24.25 19.77 -12.52
CA MET A 265 -23.68 18.67 -11.70
C MET A 265 -24.67 17.51 -11.59
N HIS A 266 -24.15 16.29 -11.66
CA HIS A 266 -24.92 15.09 -11.36
C HIS A 266 -25.09 14.93 -9.84
N ASP A 267 -26.24 14.38 -9.44
CA ASP A 267 -26.55 14.05 -8.04
C ASP A 267 -26.94 12.57 -7.96
N ILE A 268 -26.10 11.76 -7.30
CA ILE A 268 -26.21 10.31 -7.26
C ILE A 268 -26.17 9.83 -5.81
N THR A 269 -27.15 8.99 -5.44
CA THR A 269 -27.20 8.32 -4.14
C THR A 269 -27.21 6.81 -4.34
N LYS A 270 -26.35 6.08 -3.63
CA LYS A 270 -26.24 4.62 -3.65
C LYS A 270 -26.12 4.06 -2.25
N PRO A 271 -26.71 2.88 -1.97
CA PRO A 271 -26.50 2.19 -0.71
C PRO A 271 -25.18 1.45 -0.67
N TYR A 272 -24.57 1.36 0.52
CA TYR A 272 -23.44 0.49 0.83
C TYR A 272 -23.72 -0.36 2.08
N SER A 273 -22.98 -1.44 2.26
CA SER A 273 -23.21 -2.42 3.32
C SER A 273 -22.59 -1.98 4.65
N ILE A 274 -23.41 -2.03 5.71
CA ILE A 274 -22.94 -2.03 7.10
C ILE A 274 -23.44 -3.30 7.80
N ALA A 275 -22.86 -3.64 8.97
CA ALA A 275 -23.27 -4.82 9.71
C ALA A 275 -24.76 -4.71 10.17
N SER A 276 -25.41 -5.85 10.38
CA SER A 276 -26.86 -5.91 10.64
C SER A 276 -27.32 -5.13 11.87
N ASN A 277 -26.41 -4.95 12.85
CA ASN A 277 -26.69 -4.25 14.11
C ASN A 277 -26.06 -2.85 14.17
N GLU A 278 -25.35 -2.43 13.14
CA GLU A 278 -24.67 -1.13 13.09
C GLU A 278 -25.66 0.01 12.85
N SER A 279 -25.43 1.16 13.49
CA SER A 279 -26.28 2.34 13.34
C SER A 279 -26.15 2.95 11.95
N THR A 280 -27.27 3.44 11.42
CA THR A 280 -27.27 4.27 10.21
C THR A 280 -26.95 5.73 10.49
N GLU A 281 -27.02 6.19 11.74
CA GLU A 281 -26.68 7.54 12.16
C GLU A 281 -25.16 7.73 12.10
N ASP A 282 -24.72 8.86 11.56
CA ASP A 282 -23.31 9.20 11.37
C ASP A 282 -22.52 8.15 10.53
N ASN A 283 -23.17 7.57 9.51
CA ASN A 283 -22.56 6.56 8.64
C ASN A 283 -22.77 6.83 7.13
N THR A 284 -23.23 8.02 6.77
CA THR A 284 -23.33 8.46 5.37
C THR A 284 -22.01 9.10 4.92
N TYR A 285 -21.59 8.84 3.68
CA TYR A 285 -20.47 9.52 3.06
C TYR A 285 -21.01 10.49 2.00
N LEU A 286 -20.58 11.75 2.10
CA LEU A 286 -20.93 12.83 1.17
C LEU A 286 -19.68 13.20 0.39
N SER A 287 -19.76 13.24 -0.94
CA SER A 287 -18.61 13.56 -1.79
C SER A 287 -18.96 14.60 -2.85
N TYR A 288 -18.20 15.69 -2.90
CA TYR A 288 -18.29 16.77 -3.88
C TYR A 288 -17.10 16.68 -4.83
N ASN A 289 -17.36 16.44 -6.13
CA ASN A 289 -16.34 16.08 -7.09
C ASN A 289 -16.40 16.99 -8.32
N LYS A 290 -15.24 17.44 -8.80
CA LYS A 290 -15.06 18.28 -9.98
C LYS A 290 -14.00 17.74 -10.92
N VAL A 291 -14.25 17.78 -12.20
CA VAL A 291 -13.27 17.45 -13.25
C VAL A 291 -12.40 18.67 -13.56
N ILE A 292 -11.09 18.51 -13.56
CA ILE A 292 -10.12 19.61 -13.64
C ILE A 292 -9.33 19.53 -14.96
N GLY A 293 -9.84 20.11 -16.00
CA GLY A 293 -9.14 20.21 -17.28
C GLY A 293 -8.66 18.87 -17.82
N THR A 294 -7.40 18.81 -18.23
CA THR A 294 -6.72 17.56 -18.64
C THR A 294 -5.35 17.46 -18.02
N SER A 295 -4.85 16.24 -17.87
CA SER A 295 -3.49 15.95 -17.38
C SER A 295 -2.38 16.46 -18.30
N LEU A 296 -2.69 16.92 -19.51
CA LEU A 296 -1.73 17.49 -20.46
C LEU A 296 -1.36 18.96 -20.18
N ASP A 297 -2.03 19.61 -19.23
CA ASP A 297 -1.67 20.94 -18.74
C ASP A 297 -0.78 20.82 -17.50
N GLU A 298 0.54 20.93 -17.71
CA GLU A 298 1.57 20.77 -16.66
C GLU A 298 1.42 21.75 -15.49
N LYS A 299 0.95 22.99 -15.77
CA LYS A 299 0.77 24.02 -14.74
C LYS A 299 -0.47 23.75 -13.93
N LEU A 300 -1.56 23.39 -14.58
CA LEU A 300 -2.81 23.03 -13.92
C LEU A 300 -2.66 21.76 -13.08
N TYR A 301 -1.98 20.75 -13.62
CA TYR A 301 -1.66 19.49 -12.96
C TYR A 301 -0.97 19.72 -11.60
N LEU A 302 0.09 20.51 -11.57
CA LEU A 302 0.82 20.79 -10.33
C LEU A 302 0.10 21.81 -9.44
N ALA A 303 -0.58 22.80 -10.02
CA ALA A 303 -1.32 23.81 -9.24
C ALA A 303 -2.46 23.19 -8.42
N PHE A 304 -3.14 22.16 -8.94
CA PHE A 304 -4.19 21.48 -8.19
C PHE A 304 -3.67 20.54 -7.10
N GLN A 305 -2.46 20.00 -7.20
CA GLN A 305 -1.80 19.32 -6.08
C GLN A 305 -1.54 20.31 -4.92
N ILE A 306 -1.10 21.54 -5.26
CA ILE A 306 -0.89 22.59 -4.26
C ILE A 306 -2.22 23.08 -3.67
N LEU A 307 -3.26 23.21 -4.49
CA LEU A 307 -4.60 23.57 -4.03
C LEU A 307 -5.22 22.49 -3.13
N ASP A 308 -5.02 21.21 -3.45
CA ASP A 308 -5.44 20.13 -2.57
C ASP A 308 -4.80 20.29 -1.18
N TYR A 309 -3.49 20.47 -1.12
CA TYR A 309 -2.79 20.76 0.13
C TYR A 309 -3.38 21.96 0.88
N ALA A 310 -3.51 23.09 0.21
CA ALA A 310 -3.84 24.36 0.84
C ALA A 310 -5.33 24.53 1.20
N LEU A 311 -6.24 23.83 0.50
CA LEU A 311 -7.69 23.91 0.70
C LEU A 311 -8.25 22.79 1.57
N LEU A 312 -7.62 21.59 1.56
CA LEU A 312 -8.26 20.36 2.02
C LEU A 312 -7.35 19.45 2.86
N SER A 313 -6.21 19.00 2.33
CA SER A 313 -5.46 17.91 2.93
C SER A 313 -4.54 18.33 4.10
N ALA A 314 -4.08 19.58 4.16
CA ALA A 314 -3.31 20.05 5.30
C ALA A 314 -4.17 20.19 6.56
N PRO A 315 -3.67 19.81 7.75
CA PRO A 315 -4.37 20.07 9.00
C PRO A 315 -4.77 21.54 9.13
N GLY A 316 -6.05 21.81 9.43
CA GLY A 316 -6.59 23.16 9.53
C GLY A 316 -6.86 23.87 8.21
N ALA A 317 -6.78 23.16 7.08
CA ALA A 317 -7.18 23.68 5.78
C ALA A 317 -8.64 24.18 5.79
N PRO A 318 -8.96 25.25 5.05
CA PRO A 318 -10.21 25.99 5.23
C PRO A 318 -11.48 25.17 4.96
N ILE A 319 -11.49 24.28 3.98
CA ILE A 319 -12.66 23.43 3.70
C ILE A 319 -12.85 22.41 4.82
N THR A 320 -11.79 21.72 5.21
CA THR A 320 -11.81 20.74 6.30
C THR A 320 -12.28 21.38 7.61
N LYS A 321 -11.73 22.56 7.95
CA LYS A 321 -12.12 23.30 9.14
C LYS A 321 -13.59 23.71 9.11
N ALA A 322 -14.06 24.26 7.98
CA ALA A 322 -15.44 24.73 7.85
C ALA A 322 -16.47 23.59 7.95
N LEU A 323 -16.19 22.42 7.36
CA LEU A 323 -17.07 21.25 7.44
C LEU A 323 -17.14 20.67 8.84
N LEU A 324 -16.00 20.53 9.52
CA LEU A 324 -15.96 20.07 10.92
C LEU A 324 -16.67 21.06 11.86
N GLU A 325 -16.49 22.37 11.68
CA GLU A 325 -17.20 23.41 12.46
C GLU A 325 -18.71 23.39 12.26
N ALA A 326 -19.17 23.04 11.05
CA ALA A 326 -20.59 22.83 10.74
C ALA A 326 -21.12 21.48 11.27
N GLY A 327 -20.29 20.61 11.84
CA GLY A 327 -20.69 19.29 12.32
C GLY A 327 -21.01 18.31 11.17
N ILE A 328 -20.42 18.50 9.99
CA ILE A 328 -20.63 17.64 8.81
C ILE A 328 -19.47 16.66 8.70
N GLY A 329 -19.77 15.38 8.95
CA GLY A 329 -18.77 14.32 8.97
C GLY A 329 -17.89 14.30 10.23
N LYS A 330 -17.16 13.19 10.39
CA LYS A 330 -16.20 12.98 11.49
C LYS A 330 -14.75 12.99 10.98
N ASP A 331 -14.51 12.59 9.76
CA ASP A 331 -13.25 12.74 9.03
C ASP A 331 -13.52 13.40 7.67
N ILE A 332 -12.79 14.44 7.38
CA ILE A 332 -12.85 15.13 6.09
C ILE A 332 -11.59 14.78 5.34
N SER A 333 -11.77 14.23 4.17
CA SER A 333 -10.68 13.83 3.29
C SER A 333 -10.96 14.29 1.86
N GLY A 334 -10.07 13.99 0.97
CA GLY A 334 -10.21 14.22 -0.44
C GLY A 334 -8.88 14.07 -1.13
N SER A 335 -8.90 14.27 -2.42
CA SER A 335 -7.70 14.12 -3.24
C SER A 335 -7.82 14.88 -4.54
N TYR A 336 -6.67 15.19 -5.10
CA TYR A 336 -6.54 15.50 -6.52
C TYR A 336 -5.98 14.26 -7.22
N ASP A 337 -6.85 13.49 -7.87
CA ASP A 337 -6.45 12.33 -8.69
C ASP A 337 -6.11 12.78 -10.10
N SER A 338 -4.83 12.67 -10.45
CA SER A 338 -4.27 13.06 -11.75
C SER A 338 -3.94 11.86 -12.65
N SER A 339 -4.27 10.64 -12.25
CA SER A 339 -3.91 9.41 -12.95
C SER A 339 -4.78 9.09 -14.18
N THR A 340 -5.83 9.88 -14.42
CA THR A 340 -6.75 9.79 -15.56
C THR A 340 -6.54 10.95 -16.54
N TYR A 341 -7.08 10.82 -17.76
CA TYR A 341 -6.94 11.87 -18.79
C TYR A 341 -7.52 13.22 -18.33
N GLN A 342 -8.64 13.19 -17.62
CA GLN A 342 -9.23 14.37 -17.00
C GLN A 342 -9.15 14.20 -15.49
N PRO A 343 -8.23 14.90 -14.81
CA PRO A 343 -8.04 14.82 -13.38
C PRO A 343 -9.30 15.18 -12.57
N ILE A 344 -9.40 14.64 -11.37
CA ILE A 344 -10.56 14.81 -10.48
C ILE A 344 -10.11 15.47 -9.18
N PHE A 345 -10.83 16.50 -8.74
CA PHE A 345 -10.71 17.05 -7.40
C PHE A 345 -11.92 16.64 -6.56
N SER A 346 -11.69 15.92 -5.48
CA SER A 346 -12.73 15.35 -4.60
C SER A 346 -12.63 15.88 -3.18
N ILE A 347 -13.79 16.20 -2.58
CA ILE A 347 -13.96 16.55 -1.17
C ILE A 347 -14.92 15.54 -0.58
N VAL A 348 -14.51 14.82 0.47
CA VAL A 348 -15.28 13.73 1.08
C VAL A 348 -15.49 14.01 2.56
N ALA A 349 -16.76 13.99 3.01
CA ALA A 349 -17.11 13.95 4.42
C ALA A 349 -17.57 12.54 4.80
N LYS A 350 -16.77 11.86 5.61
CA LYS A 350 -17.07 10.53 6.14
C LYS A 350 -17.83 10.60 7.44
N ASN A 351 -18.70 9.62 7.68
CA ASN A 351 -19.51 9.56 8.90
C ASN A 351 -20.37 10.82 9.12
N ALA A 352 -21.02 11.26 8.05
CA ALA A 352 -22.05 12.30 8.02
C ALA A 352 -23.46 11.68 8.02
N ASN A 353 -24.48 12.51 7.78
CA ASN A 353 -25.87 12.10 7.61
C ASN A 353 -26.42 12.58 6.27
N GLU A 354 -27.35 11.83 5.66
CA GLU A 354 -27.89 12.14 4.32
C GLU A 354 -28.57 13.52 4.29
N GLU A 355 -29.23 13.94 5.37
CA GLU A 355 -29.91 15.23 5.50
C GLU A 355 -28.94 16.42 5.44
N GLN A 356 -27.65 16.20 5.74
CA GLN A 356 -26.62 17.24 5.69
C GLN A 356 -26.12 17.55 4.28
N LYS A 357 -26.55 16.81 3.27
CA LYS A 357 -26.12 16.93 1.88
C LYS A 357 -26.18 18.38 1.32
N ALA A 358 -27.29 19.05 1.52
CA ALA A 358 -27.44 20.42 1.03
C ALA A 358 -26.55 21.43 1.77
N GLU A 359 -26.36 21.25 3.07
CA GLU A 359 -25.47 22.06 3.89
C GLU A 359 -24.01 21.79 3.56
N PHE A 360 -23.64 20.55 3.30
CA PHE A 360 -22.31 20.14 2.84
C PHE A 360 -21.88 20.91 1.58
N VAL A 361 -22.73 20.93 0.55
CA VAL A 361 -22.45 21.70 -0.69
C VAL A 361 -22.34 23.18 -0.38
N LYS A 362 -23.28 23.71 0.42
CA LYS A 362 -23.32 25.15 0.76
C LYS A 362 -22.05 25.58 1.50
N VAL A 363 -21.59 24.83 2.49
CA VAL A 363 -20.39 25.15 3.26
C VAL A 363 -19.15 25.16 2.37
N ILE A 364 -19.02 24.18 1.46
CA ILE A 364 -17.90 24.12 0.49
C ILE A 364 -17.92 25.35 -0.41
N GLU A 365 -19.05 25.63 -1.07
CA GLU A 365 -19.15 26.75 -2.00
C GLU A 365 -18.96 28.10 -1.33
N ASP A 366 -19.56 28.31 -0.15
CA ASP A 366 -19.40 29.55 0.61
C ASP A 366 -17.94 29.76 1.04
N THR A 367 -17.24 28.70 1.45
CA THR A 367 -15.82 28.74 1.81
C THR A 367 -14.96 29.11 0.59
N LEU A 368 -15.22 28.46 -0.56
CA LEU A 368 -14.48 28.75 -1.81
C LEU A 368 -14.75 30.19 -2.30
N LYS A 369 -15.99 30.67 -2.23
CA LYS A 369 -16.36 32.07 -2.58
C LYS A 369 -15.65 33.07 -1.67
N ALA A 370 -15.62 32.81 -0.36
CA ALA A 370 -14.91 33.65 0.59
C ALA A 370 -13.41 33.74 0.29
N ILE A 371 -12.79 32.60 -0.10
CA ILE A 371 -11.37 32.55 -0.49
C ILE A 371 -11.12 33.37 -1.78
N VAL A 372 -11.99 33.24 -2.78
CA VAL A 372 -11.85 34.02 -4.03
C VAL A 372 -11.99 35.52 -3.78
N GLU A 373 -12.90 35.93 -2.90
CA GLU A 373 -13.13 37.34 -2.56
C GLU A 373 -12.03 37.94 -1.68
N ASN A 374 -11.50 37.19 -0.70
CA ASN A 374 -10.55 37.71 0.28
C ASN A 374 -9.08 37.36 0.00
N GLY A 375 -8.83 36.47 -0.95
CA GLY A 375 -7.52 35.89 -1.28
C GLY A 375 -7.19 34.65 -0.43
N MET A 376 -6.32 33.81 -0.98
CA MET A 376 -5.79 32.62 -0.30
C MET A 376 -4.74 32.99 0.76
N ASP A 377 -4.61 32.12 1.75
CA ASP A 377 -3.46 32.18 2.67
C ASP A 377 -2.17 31.89 1.90
N LYS A 378 -1.31 32.93 1.80
CA LYS A 378 -0.04 32.86 1.09
C LYS A 378 0.94 31.90 1.73
N LYS A 379 0.93 31.80 3.07
CA LYS A 379 1.78 30.85 3.81
C LYS A 379 1.37 29.41 3.50
N ALA A 380 0.07 29.11 3.38
CA ALA A 380 -0.41 27.80 3.00
C ALA A 380 0.00 27.44 1.57
N LEU A 381 -0.05 28.39 0.63
CA LEU A 381 0.46 28.19 -0.74
C LEU A 381 1.97 27.95 -0.76
N GLU A 382 2.76 28.76 -0.05
CA GLU A 382 4.20 28.56 0.08
C GLU A 382 4.52 27.19 0.69
N ALA A 383 3.79 26.77 1.73
CA ALA A 383 3.94 25.46 2.36
C ALA A 383 3.62 24.31 1.40
N GLY A 384 2.51 24.41 0.66
CA GLY A 384 2.13 23.40 -0.32
C GLY A 384 3.16 23.26 -1.45
N ILE A 385 3.65 24.40 -1.98
CA ILE A 385 4.71 24.37 -3.01
C ILE A 385 5.99 23.74 -2.47
N ASN A 386 6.44 24.14 -1.27
CA ASN A 386 7.66 23.58 -0.69
C ASN A 386 7.51 22.10 -0.34
N TYR A 387 6.34 21.68 0.17
CA TYR A 387 6.03 20.28 0.47
C TYR A 387 6.18 19.39 -0.77
N HIS A 388 5.59 19.78 -1.90
CA HIS A 388 5.67 19.03 -3.15
C HIS A 388 7.07 19.12 -3.78
N GLU A 389 7.70 20.31 -3.80
CA GLU A 389 9.05 20.48 -4.35
C GLU A 389 10.11 19.72 -3.54
N PHE A 390 10.00 19.71 -2.20
CA PHE A 390 10.93 18.94 -1.36
C PHE A 390 10.87 17.44 -1.69
N ARG A 391 9.66 16.87 -1.75
CA ARG A 391 9.44 15.46 -2.11
C ARG A 391 9.93 15.14 -3.53
N TYR A 392 9.67 16.03 -4.47
CA TYR A 392 10.15 15.89 -5.84
C TYR A 392 11.68 15.86 -5.92
N ARG A 393 12.39 16.74 -5.19
CA ARG A 393 13.85 16.79 -5.17
C ARG A 393 14.50 15.66 -4.36
N GLU A 394 13.92 15.28 -3.24
CA GLU A 394 14.37 14.16 -2.42
C GLU A 394 14.22 12.85 -3.19
N ALA A 395 13.13 12.68 -3.92
CA ALA A 395 12.79 11.50 -4.71
C ALA A 395 12.94 10.20 -3.91
N ASP A 396 12.49 10.23 -2.64
CA ASP A 396 12.40 9.07 -1.78
C ASP A 396 10.98 8.48 -1.88
N PHE A 397 10.89 7.31 -2.48
CA PHE A 397 9.63 6.58 -2.67
C PHE A 397 9.52 5.35 -1.75
N GLY A 398 10.26 5.34 -0.64
CA GLY A 398 10.33 4.24 0.30
C GLY A 398 10.92 2.98 -0.34
N GLY A 399 10.16 1.88 -0.32
CA GLY A 399 10.58 0.59 -0.92
C GLY A 399 10.40 0.48 -2.44
N TYR A 400 9.84 1.50 -3.11
CA TYR A 400 9.61 1.44 -4.56
C TYR A 400 10.82 1.97 -5.35
N PRO A 401 11.21 1.29 -6.47
CA PRO A 401 12.25 1.80 -7.36
C PRO A 401 11.90 3.19 -7.90
N LYS A 402 12.84 4.11 -7.83
CA LYS A 402 12.65 5.48 -8.32
C LYS A 402 12.23 5.53 -9.79
N GLY A 403 12.89 4.72 -10.64
CA GLY A 403 12.56 4.62 -12.06
C GLY A 403 11.13 4.10 -12.31
N LEU A 404 10.60 3.24 -11.45
CA LEU A 404 9.20 2.79 -11.53
C LEU A 404 8.24 3.96 -11.30
N MET A 405 8.46 4.75 -10.26
CA MET A 405 7.59 5.87 -9.92
C MET A 405 7.58 6.94 -11.02
N TYR A 406 8.75 7.24 -11.58
CA TYR A 406 8.83 8.11 -12.77
C TYR A 406 8.11 7.51 -13.98
N GLY A 407 8.29 6.21 -14.24
CA GLY A 407 7.62 5.50 -15.32
C GLY A 407 6.09 5.56 -15.22
N LEU A 408 5.53 5.39 -14.02
CA LEU A 408 4.09 5.50 -13.79
C LEU A 408 3.59 6.94 -13.99
N GLN A 409 4.30 7.93 -13.46
CA GLN A 409 3.94 9.34 -13.64
C GLN A 409 4.01 9.80 -15.12
N ILE A 410 4.92 9.26 -15.90
CA ILE A 410 5.03 9.53 -17.34
C ILE A 410 3.75 9.14 -18.08
N PHE A 411 3.07 8.08 -17.67
CA PHE A 411 1.81 7.66 -18.28
C PHE A 411 0.68 8.68 -18.12
N ASP A 412 0.73 9.56 -17.12
CA ASP A 412 -0.29 10.60 -16.91
C ASP A 412 -0.34 11.63 -18.07
N SER A 413 0.68 11.65 -18.92
CA SER A 413 0.70 12.48 -20.13
C SER A 413 0.95 11.66 -21.40
N TRP A 414 1.96 10.77 -21.40
CA TRP A 414 2.38 10.02 -22.57
C TRP A 414 1.29 9.14 -23.17
N LEU A 415 0.40 8.61 -22.32
CA LEU A 415 -0.73 7.79 -22.76
C LEU A 415 -1.71 8.55 -23.65
N TYR A 416 -1.85 9.87 -23.43
CA TYR A 416 -2.85 10.72 -24.09
C TYR A 416 -2.26 11.61 -25.17
N ASP A 417 -0.99 11.98 -25.06
CA ASP A 417 -0.22 12.68 -26.08
C ASP A 417 1.18 12.11 -26.20
N GLU A 418 1.42 11.35 -27.27
CA GLU A 418 2.68 10.65 -27.51
C GLU A 418 3.91 11.58 -27.59
N THR A 419 3.70 12.90 -27.79
CA THR A 419 4.76 13.90 -27.88
C THR A 419 5.15 14.53 -26.56
N LYS A 420 4.44 14.20 -25.45
CA LYS A 420 4.58 14.84 -24.14
C LYS A 420 4.95 13.88 -23.00
N PRO A 421 5.94 12.98 -23.14
CA PRO A 421 6.25 12.02 -22.09
C PRO A 421 6.89 12.63 -20.84
N PHE A 422 7.57 13.78 -20.97
CA PHE A 422 8.45 14.30 -19.91
C PHE A 422 7.85 15.43 -19.08
N ILE A 423 6.64 15.92 -19.40
CA ILE A 423 6.10 17.15 -18.81
C ILE A 423 5.86 17.09 -17.30
N HIS A 424 5.66 15.90 -16.72
CA HIS A 424 5.43 15.74 -15.27
C HIS A 424 6.69 15.34 -14.49
N VAL A 425 7.72 14.82 -15.17
CA VAL A 425 8.98 14.43 -14.53
C VAL A 425 10.05 15.51 -14.62
N GLU A 426 9.82 16.59 -15.35
CA GLU A 426 10.59 17.83 -15.34
C GLU A 426 9.70 18.98 -14.83
N ALA A 427 9.65 19.15 -13.50
CA ALA A 427 8.67 20.02 -12.84
C ALA A 427 9.27 21.26 -12.17
N LEU A 428 10.61 21.43 -12.11
CA LEU A 428 11.22 22.53 -11.37
C LEU A 428 10.86 23.92 -11.94
N ASP A 429 10.77 24.05 -13.26
CA ASP A 429 10.34 25.30 -13.90
C ASP A 429 8.85 25.60 -13.57
N THR A 430 8.02 24.57 -13.49
CA THR A 430 6.61 24.72 -13.08
C THR A 430 6.51 25.12 -11.60
N PHE A 431 7.31 24.58 -10.70
CA PHE A 431 7.39 25.04 -9.32
C PHE A 431 7.83 26.51 -9.24
N ALA A 432 8.85 26.89 -10.01
CA ALA A 432 9.30 28.29 -10.05
C ALA A 432 8.19 29.24 -10.54
N PHE A 433 7.48 28.86 -11.61
CA PHE A 433 6.32 29.58 -12.10
C PHE A 433 5.24 29.73 -11.01
N LEU A 434 4.87 28.65 -10.32
CA LEU A 434 3.81 28.69 -9.30
C LEU A 434 4.21 29.54 -8.08
N LYS A 435 5.48 29.59 -7.70
CA LYS A 435 5.99 30.51 -6.66
C LYS A 435 5.75 31.96 -7.04
N GLU A 436 5.99 32.35 -8.30
CA GLU A 436 5.73 33.70 -8.80
C GLU A 436 4.23 34.04 -8.79
N GLN A 437 3.36 33.02 -8.90
CA GLN A 437 1.91 33.22 -8.94
C GLN A 437 1.25 33.47 -7.58
N ILE A 438 1.91 33.24 -6.46
CA ILE A 438 1.33 33.37 -5.10
C ILE A 438 0.66 34.73 -4.86
N ASN A 439 1.19 35.80 -5.46
CA ASN A 439 0.70 37.16 -5.25
C ASN A 439 -0.09 37.75 -6.42
N THR A 440 -0.47 36.95 -7.41
CA THR A 440 -1.10 37.46 -8.67
C THR A 440 -2.61 37.20 -8.75
N GLY A 441 -3.21 36.47 -7.81
CA GLY A 441 -4.60 36.02 -7.89
C GLY A 441 -4.78 34.81 -8.82
N TYR A 442 -3.71 34.14 -9.19
CA TYR A 442 -3.73 32.96 -10.07
C TYR A 442 -4.49 31.79 -9.46
N PHE A 443 -4.22 31.46 -8.21
CA PHE A 443 -4.85 30.34 -7.51
C PHE A 443 -6.34 30.61 -7.26
N GLU A 444 -6.71 31.83 -6.90
CA GLU A 444 -8.10 32.25 -6.74
C GLU A 444 -8.87 32.15 -8.06
N LYS A 445 -8.23 32.48 -9.17
CA LYS A 445 -8.82 32.32 -10.51
C LYS A 445 -9.04 30.85 -10.86
N LEU A 446 -8.12 29.95 -10.48
CA LEU A 446 -8.30 28.51 -10.69
C LEU A 446 -9.49 27.98 -9.87
N ILE A 447 -9.63 28.40 -8.63
CA ILE A 447 -10.79 28.06 -7.77
C ILE A 447 -12.09 28.54 -8.42
N GLN A 448 -12.15 29.81 -8.85
CA GLN A 448 -13.33 30.34 -9.53
C GLN A 448 -13.68 29.53 -10.77
N THR A 449 -12.69 29.26 -11.62
CA THR A 449 -12.91 28.64 -12.95
C THR A 449 -13.28 27.16 -12.81
N TYR A 450 -12.54 26.39 -11.98
CA TYR A 450 -12.62 24.93 -11.98
C TYR A 450 -13.45 24.34 -10.84
N LEU A 451 -13.64 25.06 -9.73
CA LEU A 451 -14.43 24.57 -8.60
C LEU A 451 -15.80 25.23 -8.49
N LEU A 452 -15.91 26.56 -8.73
CA LEU A 452 -17.17 27.30 -8.60
C LEU A 452 -17.98 27.36 -9.90
N ASP A 453 -17.39 27.81 -11.00
CA ASP A 453 -18.09 28.01 -12.29
C ASP A 453 -18.24 26.71 -13.08
N ASN A 454 -17.43 25.71 -12.80
CA ASN A 454 -17.42 24.43 -13.49
C ASN A 454 -18.65 23.56 -13.14
N GLN A 455 -19.44 23.21 -14.13
CA GLN A 455 -20.59 22.32 -13.97
C GLN A 455 -20.25 20.83 -14.19
N HIS A 456 -19.03 20.52 -14.71
CA HIS A 456 -18.59 19.14 -14.85
C HIS A 456 -18.17 18.57 -13.48
N GLY A 457 -19.16 18.07 -12.76
CA GLY A 457 -19.00 17.56 -11.42
C GLY A 457 -20.11 16.60 -11.03
N ALA A 458 -19.93 15.95 -9.91
CA ALA A 458 -20.91 15.05 -9.31
C ALA A 458 -20.93 15.18 -7.79
N LEU A 459 -22.12 15.23 -7.23
CA LEU A 459 -22.39 15.03 -5.83
C LEU A 459 -22.73 13.56 -5.63
N VAL A 460 -21.83 12.80 -5.00
CA VAL A 460 -22.01 11.38 -4.76
C VAL A 460 -22.26 11.15 -3.29
N THR A 461 -23.37 10.49 -2.98
CA THR A 461 -23.77 10.13 -1.62
C THR A 461 -23.86 8.62 -1.52
N ILE A 462 -23.14 8.02 -0.58
CA ILE A 462 -23.36 6.62 -0.23
C ILE A 462 -23.99 6.52 1.15
N VAL A 463 -25.13 5.81 1.21
CA VAL A 463 -25.95 5.67 2.41
C VAL A 463 -25.83 4.28 3.01
N PRO A 464 -25.74 4.15 4.35
CA PRO A 464 -25.60 2.84 4.99
C PRO A 464 -26.89 2.02 4.89
N GLU A 465 -26.76 0.74 4.50
CA GLU A 465 -27.86 -0.22 4.51
C GLU A 465 -27.47 -1.42 5.40
N PRO A 466 -28.08 -1.55 6.61
CA PRO A 466 -27.79 -2.68 7.50
C PRO A 466 -28.18 -4.02 6.88
N GLY A 467 -27.31 -5.02 7.01
CA GLY A 467 -27.56 -6.37 6.53
C GLY A 467 -27.62 -6.53 5.01
N ARG A 468 -27.21 -5.52 4.23
CA ARG A 468 -27.20 -5.55 2.76
C ARG A 468 -26.41 -6.73 2.21
N THR A 469 -25.24 -7.00 2.77
CA THR A 469 -24.38 -8.12 2.33
C THR A 469 -25.13 -9.45 2.43
N ALA A 470 -25.70 -9.74 3.58
CA ALA A 470 -26.45 -10.99 3.79
C ALA A 470 -27.66 -11.11 2.85
N ARG A 471 -28.37 -10.01 2.57
CA ARG A 471 -29.48 -9.98 1.63
C ARG A 471 -29.01 -10.28 0.20
N LEU A 472 -27.95 -9.64 -0.28
CA LEU A 472 -27.41 -9.85 -1.62
C LEU A 472 -26.85 -11.27 -1.80
N ASP A 473 -26.18 -11.82 -0.79
CA ASP A 473 -25.70 -13.20 -0.82
C ASP A 473 -26.85 -14.20 -0.88
N ALA A 474 -27.95 -13.97 -0.14
CA ALA A 474 -29.16 -14.80 -0.21
C ALA A 474 -29.83 -14.70 -1.59
N GLU A 475 -29.94 -13.50 -2.18
CA GLU A 475 -30.48 -13.30 -3.53
C GLU A 475 -29.63 -14.01 -4.59
N LEU A 476 -28.30 -13.95 -4.48
CA LEU A 476 -27.38 -14.66 -5.39
C LEU A 476 -27.53 -16.18 -5.24
N LYS A 477 -27.60 -16.68 -4.03
CA LYS A 477 -27.82 -18.11 -3.75
C LYS A 477 -29.13 -18.61 -4.33
N GLU A 478 -30.21 -17.85 -4.16
CA GLU A 478 -31.51 -18.17 -4.76
C GLU A 478 -31.45 -18.16 -6.30
N LYS A 479 -30.84 -17.13 -6.90
CA LYS A 479 -30.60 -17.02 -8.34
C LYS A 479 -29.89 -18.27 -8.90
N LEU A 480 -28.79 -18.68 -8.25
CA LEU A 480 -28.00 -19.84 -8.68
C LEU A 480 -28.74 -21.16 -8.43
N GLN A 481 -29.52 -21.28 -7.37
CA GLN A 481 -30.37 -22.44 -7.12
C GLN A 481 -31.45 -22.57 -8.21
N VAL A 482 -32.15 -21.50 -8.55
CA VAL A 482 -33.14 -21.48 -9.63
C VAL A 482 -32.48 -21.84 -10.98
N TYR A 483 -31.31 -21.32 -11.25
CA TYR A 483 -30.54 -21.67 -12.45
C TYR A 483 -30.21 -23.17 -12.46
N LYS A 484 -29.66 -23.71 -11.38
CA LYS A 484 -29.35 -25.13 -11.24
C LYS A 484 -30.58 -26.02 -11.43
N GLU A 485 -31.74 -25.65 -10.86
CA GLU A 485 -33.01 -26.39 -11.04
C GLU A 485 -33.54 -26.36 -12.47
N SER A 486 -33.15 -25.35 -13.26
CA SER A 486 -33.50 -25.27 -14.68
C SER A 486 -32.68 -26.19 -15.59
N LEU A 487 -31.53 -26.67 -15.08
CA LEU A 487 -30.62 -27.53 -15.85
C LEU A 487 -31.08 -28.96 -15.91
N SER A 488 -30.80 -29.61 -17.04
CA SER A 488 -30.95 -31.05 -17.15
C SER A 488 -29.91 -31.79 -16.28
N ARG A 489 -30.19 -33.04 -15.95
CA ARG A 489 -29.25 -33.89 -15.22
C ARG A 489 -27.87 -33.97 -15.89
N GLY A 490 -27.83 -34.04 -17.24
CA GLY A 490 -26.57 -34.09 -17.98
C GLY A 490 -25.76 -32.77 -17.86
N GLU A 491 -26.43 -31.62 -17.80
CA GLU A 491 -25.79 -30.32 -17.59
C GLU A 491 -25.25 -30.19 -16.16
N ILE A 492 -25.98 -30.68 -15.15
CA ILE A 492 -25.49 -30.73 -13.76
C ILE A 492 -24.26 -31.65 -13.66
N GLU A 493 -24.33 -32.86 -14.24
CA GLU A 493 -23.17 -33.79 -14.28
C GLU A 493 -21.95 -33.14 -14.99
N LYS A 494 -22.18 -32.32 -16.01
CA LYS A 494 -21.12 -31.55 -16.68
C LYS A 494 -20.51 -30.50 -15.77
N LEU A 495 -21.32 -29.73 -15.04
CA LEU A 495 -20.78 -28.72 -14.09
C LEU A 495 -19.91 -29.38 -13.02
N VAL A 496 -20.30 -30.54 -12.49
CA VAL A 496 -19.48 -31.31 -11.54
C VAL A 496 -18.17 -31.76 -12.19
N ALA A 497 -18.25 -32.25 -13.43
CA ALA A 497 -17.05 -32.67 -14.17
C ALA A 497 -16.12 -31.53 -14.51
N ASP A 498 -16.66 -30.36 -14.87
CA ASP A 498 -15.88 -29.14 -15.17
C ASP A 498 -15.17 -28.62 -13.90
N THR A 499 -15.86 -28.62 -12.74
CA THR A 499 -15.26 -28.27 -11.44
C THR A 499 -14.10 -29.20 -11.09
N LYS A 500 -14.33 -30.52 -11.23
CA LYS A 500 -13.29 -31.52 -10.96
C LYS A 500 -12.09 -31.40 -11.91
N HIS A 501 -12.36 -31.18 -13.19
CA HIS A 501 -11.31 -30.98 -14.20
C HIS A 501 -10.44 -29.76 -13.86
N LEU A 502 -11.07 -28.63 -13.46
CA LEU A 502 -10.35 -27.44 -13.05
C LEU A 502 -9.47 -27.70 -11.81
N GLN A 503 -10.00 -28.43 -10.82
CA GLN A 503 -9.22 -28.83 -9.63
C GLN A 503 -8.03 -29.71 -10.00
N GLU A 504 -8.22 -30.73 -10.88
CA GLU A 504 -7.15 -31.58 -11.38
C GLU A 504 -6.09 -30.76 -12.15
N TYR A 505 -6.51 -29.80 -12.97
CA TYR A 505 -5.59 -28.88 -13.66
C TYR A 505 -4.78 -28.05 -12.68
N GLN A 506 -5.40 -27.50 -11.63
CA GLN A 506 -4.72 -26.71 -10.61
C GLN A 506 -3.69 -27.52 -9.81
N GLU A 507 -3.99 -28.82 -9.57
CA GLU A 507 -3.10 -29.71 -8.79
C GLU A 507 -1.94 -30.28 -9.60
N GLU A 508 -2.09 -30.40 -10.92
CA GLU A 508 -1.05 -30.94 -11.78
C GLU A 508 0.17 -30.00 -11.80
N PRO A 509 1.35 -30.43 -11.36
CA PRO A 509 2.54 -29.59 -11.40
C PRO A 509 3.02 -29.35 -12.84
N SER A 510 3.68 -28.24 -13.09
CA SER A 510 4.39 -27.99 -14.34
C SER A 510 5.46 -29.04 -14.57
N SER A 511 5.68 -29.44 -15.84
CA SER A 511 6.71 -30.43 -16.18
C SER A 511 8.10 -29.91 -15.87
N GLN A 512 9.03 -30.80 -15.53
CA GLN A 512 10.43 -30.41 -15.28
C GLN A 512 11.06 -29.74 -16.51
N GLU A 513 10.71 -30.21 -17.73
CA GLU A 513 11.18 -29.60 -18.98
C GLU A 513 10.71 -28.15 -19.13
N ASP A 514 9.47 -27.85 -18.74
CA ASP A 514 8.91 -26.48 -18.81
C ASP A 514 9.51 -25.57 -17.73
N LEU A 515 9.68 -26.09 -16.52
CA LEU A 515 10.34 -25.34 -15.44
C LEU A 515 11.80 -24.98 -15.79
N GLU A 516 12.51 -25.85 -16.53
CA GLU A 516 13.88 -25.59 -16.95
C GLU A 516 14.01 -24.51 -18.04
N LYS A 517 12.92 -24.16 -18.74
CA LYS A 517 12.88 -23.05 -19.71
C LYS A 517 12.92 -21.68 -19.03
N ILE A 518 12.45 -21.57 -17.79
CA ILE A 518 12.52 -20.30 -17.04
C ILE A 518 14.01 -19.95 -16.79
N PRO A 519 14.48 -18.78 -17.24
CA PRO A 519 15.87 -18.40 -17.02
C PRO A 519 16.09 -18.15 -15.53
N MET A 520 17.25 -18.54 -15.03
CA MET A 520 17.55 -18.53 -13.61
C MET A 520 18.98 -18.05 -13.34
N LEU A 521 19.12 -17.36 -12.22
CA LEU A 521 20.40 -17.09 -11.59
C LEU A 521 20.95 -18.35 -10.89
N THR A 522 22.21 -18.30 -10.52
CA THR A 522 22.89 -19.32 -9.73
C THR A 522 23.29 -18.78 -8.37
N ARG A 523 23.62 -19.65 -7.42
CA ARG A 523 24.15 -19.20 -6.11
C ARG A 523 25.43 -18.37 -6.23
N ALA A 524 26.17 -18.47 -7.35
CA ALA A 524 27.35 -17.67 -7.63
C ALA A 524 27.03 -16.21 -8.02
N ASP A 525 25.82 -15.95 -8.50
CA ASP A 525 25.34 -14.61 -8.83
C ASP A 525 24.92 -13.81 -7.58
N ILE A 526 24.91 -14.45 -6.38
CA ILE A 526 24.49 -13.83 -5.12
C ILE A 526 25.72 -13.36 -4.34
N SER A 527 25.70 -12.11 -3.86
CA SER A 527 26.72 -11.59 -2.96
C SER A 527 26.67 -12.26 -1.59
N ARG A 528 27.85 -12.56 -1.00
CA ARG A 528 28.00 -13.01 0.38
C ARG A 528 28.10 -11.84 1.37
N GLU A 529 28.34 -10.65 0.87
CA GLU A 529 28.49 -9.45 1.69
C GLU A 529 27.14 -9.01 2.28
N ILE A 530 27.21 -8.43 3.47
CA ILE A 530 26.05 -7.81 4.12
C ILE A 530 26.05 -6.30 3.84
N ALA A 531 24.90 -5.68 3.81
CA ALA A 531 24.79 -4.24 3.72
C ALA A 531 25.51 -3.57 4.91
N PRO A 532 26.27 -2.48 4.68
CA PRO A 532 26.97 -1.75 5.74
C PRO A 532 26.04 -1.30 6.87
N ILE A 533 26.62 -1.20 8.07
CA ILE A 533 25.96 -0.66 9.28
C ILE A 533 26.67 0.63 9.65
N TYR A 534 25.92 1.70 9.82
CA TYR A 534 26.43 3.05 10.05
C TYR A 534 26.09 3.52 11.47
N ASN A 535 26.76 3.01 12.49
CA ASN A 535 26.53 3.38 13.88
C ASN A 535 27.80 3.93 14.51
N GLU A 536 27.78 5.21 14.91
CA GLU A 536 28.79 5.85 15.69
C GLU A 536 28.17 6.41 16.97
N GLU A 537 28.52 5.83 18.12
CA GLU A 537 28.01 6.27 19.42
C GLU A 537 28.76 7.52 19.88
N MET A 538 28.02 8.51 20.31
CA MET A 538 28.57 9.76 20.87
C MET A 538 27.61 10.39 21.88
N LYS A 539 27.99 11.52 22.43
CA LYS A 539 27.11 12.39 23.21
C LYS A 539 27.19 13.80 22.66
N ILE A 540 26.02 14.38 22.37
CA ILE A 540 25.89 15.77 21.95
C ILE A 540 25.08 16.50 23.03
N ALA A 541 25.59 17.57 23.60
CA ALA A 541 24.97 18.28 24.74
C ALA A 541 24.54 17.31 25.89
N ASP A 542 25.36 16.30 26.19
CA ASP A 542 25.10 15.22 27.14
C ASP A 542 23.86 14.34 26.80
N ILE A 543 23.38 14.34 25.56
CA ILE A 543 22.34 13.44 25.08
C ILE A 543 23.02 12.24 24.40
N PRO A 544 22.67 10.99 24.76
CA PRO A 544 23.12 9.82 24.03
C PRO A 544 22.70 9.93 22.56
N THR A 545 23.63 9.77 21.64
CA THR A 545 23.41 9.97 20.21
C THR A 545 24.03 8.81 19.43
N VAL A 546 23.28 8.26 18.50
CA VAL A 546 23.81 7.36 17.46
C VAL A 546 23.79 8.13 16.14
N PHE A 547 24.98 8.38 15.62
CA PHE A 547 25.17 9.08 14.36
C PHE A 547 25.38 8.08 13.22
N HIS A 548 24.68 8.31 12.10
CA HIS A 548 24.77 7.49 10.90
C HIS A 548 25.38 8.33 9.79
N GLU A 549 26.71 8.20 9.60
CA GLU A 549 27.44 8.97 8.59
C GLU A 549 27.11 8.46 7.19
N ILE A 550 26.22 9.14 6.52
CA ILE A 550 25.72 8.82 5.17
C ILE A 550 25.64 10.11 4.36
N GLU A 551 26.00 10.03 3.07
CA GLU A 551 25.77 11.14 2.14
C GLU A 551 24.27 11.27 1.83
N THR A 552 23.70 12.43 2.13
CA THR A 552 22.25 12.69 2.11
C THR A 552 21.85 13.85 1.20
N ASN A 553 22.74 14.31 0.34
CA ASN A 553 22.52 15.50 -0.50
C ASN A 553 22.09 16.75 0.30
N GLY A 554 22.66 16.93 1.52
CA GLY A 554 22.41 18.10 2.35
C GLY A 554 21.14 18.04 3.21
N ILE A 555 20.46 16.88 3.30
CA ILE A 555 19.30 16.65 4.16
C ILE A 555 19.77 15.99 5.45
N GLY A 556 19.36 16.52 6.60
CA GLY A 556 19.49 15.86 7.90
C GLY A 556 18.19 15.16 8.28
N TYR A 557 18.29 13.89 8.68
CA TYR A 557 17.17 13.10 9.22
C TYR A 557 17.40 12.96 10.72
N LEU A 558 16.58 13.67 11.49
CA LEU A 558 16.70 13.76 12.94
C LEU A 558 15.55 13.04 13.62
N ASP A 559 15.88 12.15 14.56
CA ASP A 559 14.93 11.40 15.34
C ASP A 559 15.24 11.57 16.84
N LEU A 560 14.28 12.08 17.61
CA LEU A 560 14.34 12.20 19.06
C LEU A 560 13.49 11.10 19.67
N MET A 561 14.13 10.20 20.40
CA MET A 561 13.56 8.95 20.92
C MET A 561 13.39 9.05 22.43
N PHE A 562 12.19 8.80 22.95
CA PHE A 562 11.84 8.82 24.36
C PHE A 562 11.38 7.45 24.84
N ASP A 563 12.03 6.88 25.85
CA ASP A 563 11.75 5.55 26.39
C ASP A 563 10.37 5.49 27.08
N LEU A 564 9.58 4.48 26.76
CA LEU A 564 8.24 4.23 27.29
C LEU A 564 8.20 3.21 28.43
N SER A 565 9.35 2.71 28.90
CA SER A 565 9.43 1.63 29.92
C SER A 565 8.79 2.01 31.26
N ASP A 566 8.65 3.30 31.53
CA ASP A 566 8.04 3.84 32.76
C ASP A 566 6.52 4.06 32.67
N VAL A 567 5.90 3.77 31.52
CA VAL A 567 4.46 3.95 31.31
C VAL A 567 3.71 2.65 31.70
N PRO A 568 2.75 2.70 32.64
CA PRO A 568 1.97 1.52 33.01
C PRO A 568 1.04 1.07 31.88
N GLU A 569 0.73 -0.24 31.83
CA GLU A 569 -0.10 -0.86 30.78
C GLU A 569 -1.45 -0.12 30.57
N LYS A 570 -2.12 0.27 31.64
CA LYS A 570 -3.41 0.97 31.59
C LYS A 570 -3.37 2.33 30.84
N ASP A 571 -2.19 2.95 30.75
CA ASP A 571 -2.00 4.26 30.12
C ASP A 571 -1.50 4.14 28.65
N LEU A 572 -1.27 2.93 28.13
CA LEU A 572 -0.81 2.71 26.76
C LEU A 572 -1.79 3.20 25.68
N PRO A 573 -3.13 3.06 25.82
CA PRO A 573 -4.04 3.68 24.86
C PRO A 573 -3.88 5.20 24.78
N MET A 574 -3.54 5.83 25.92
CA MET A 574 -3.29 7.27 25.98
C MET A 574 -1.97 7.64 25.30
N VAL A 575 -0.96 6.74 25.28
CA VAL A 575 0.28 6.94 24.49
C VAL A 575 -0.03 6.96 22.99
N GLY A 576 -0.87 6.03 22.52
CA GLY A 576 -1.34 6.03 21.12
C GLY A 576 -2.12 7.30 20.76
N LEU A 577 -2.95 7.79 21.68
CA LEU A 577 -3.66 9.07 21.52
C LEU A 577 -2.69 10.26 21.52
N LEU A 578 -1.72 10.31 22.43
CA LEU A 578 -0.72 11.38 22.47
C LEU A 578 0.09 11.45 21.16
N GLN A 579 0.47 10.29 20.61
CA GLN A 579 1.15 10.19 19.31
C GLN A 579 0.29 10.78 18.18
N THR A 580 -1.02 10.57 18.21
CA THR A 580 -1.95 11.10 17.21
C THR A 580 -2.18 12.61 17.38
N VAL A 581 -2.25 13.10 18.61
CA VAL A 581 -2.60 14.49 18.95
C VAL A 581 -1.45 15.47 18.66
N LEU A 582 -0.21 15.07 18.95
CA LEU A 582 0.94 15.96 18.80
C LEU A 582 1.20 16.32 17.33
N GLY A 583 1.31 17.63 17.09
CA GLY A 583 1.49 18.19 15.75
C GLY A 583 0.20 18.58 15.02
N ILE A 584 -0.97 18.14 15.52
CA ILE A 584 -2.30 18.49 14.95
C ILE A 584 -3.24 19.13 15.98
N ILE A 585 -2.72 19.63 17.08
CA ILE A 585 -3.39 20.45 18.07
C ILE A 585 -2.67 21.79 18.22
N ASP A 586 -3.36 22.83 18.68
CA ASP A 586 -2.74 24.14 18.92
C ASP A 586 -1.58 24.05 19.90
N THR A 587 -0.63 24.92 19.72
CA THR A 587 0.46 25.16 20.67
C THR A 587 0.31 26.55 21.33
N GLU A 588 1.20 26.91 22.23
CA GLU A 588 1.20 28.25 22.85
C GLU A 588 1.35 29.36 21.81
N HIS A 589 2.12 29.11 20.73
CA HIS A 589 2.51 30.14 19.77
C HIS A 589 1.87 29.99 18.39
N TYR A 590 1.24 28.86 18.07
CA TYR A 590 0.66 28.59 16.76
C TYR A 590 -0.71 27.89 16.89
N GLU A 591 -1.65 28.29 16.05
CA GLU A 591 -2.77 27.40 15.71
C GLU A 591 -2.24 26.18 14.93
N TYR A 592 -2.87 25.00 15.07
CA TYR A 592 -2.35 23.75 14.51
C TYR A 592 -2.18 23.79 12.99
N GLY A 593 -3.07 24.47 12.27
CA GLY A 593 -2.92 24.67 10.82
C GLY A 593 -1.74 25.58 10.46
N GLU A 594 -1.50 26.64 11.25
CA GLU A 594 -0.35 27.51 11.07
C GLU A 594 0.96 26.78 11.40
N LEU A 595 0.98 25.99 12.46
CA LEU A 595 2.12 25.16 12.84
C LEU A 595 2.52 24.21 11.71
N PHE A 596 1.54 23.50 11.15
CA PHE A 596 1.78 22.57 10.05
C PHE A 596 2.32 23.27 8.80
N ASN A 597 1.76 24.42 8.45
CA ASN A 597 2.24 25.22 7.32
C ASN A 597 3.66 25.76 7.55
N GLU A 598 3.97 26.28 8.74
CA GLU A 598 5.33 26.75 9.04
C GLU A 598 6.36 25.60 8.97
N ILE A 599 6.04 24.42 9.48
CA ILE A 599 6.90 23.23 9.35
C ILE A 599 7.16 22.93 7.87
N ASN A 600 6.14 22.85 7.04
CA ASN A 600 6.29 22.48 5.62
C ASN A 600 6.89 23.59 4.74
N ARG A 601 6.82 24.85 5.16
CA ARG A 601 7.54 25.94 4.47
C ARG A 601 9.06 25.83 4.59
N HIS A 602 9.57 25.22 5.64
CA HIS A 602 11.00 25.24 5.96
C HIS A 602 11.65 23.85 6.03
N THR A 603 10.87 22.79 6.09
CA THR A 603 11.37 21.42 6.29
C THR A 603 10.72 20.46 5.31
N GLY A 604 11.17 19.21 5.32
CA GLY A 604 10.52 18.10 4.63
C GLY A 604 9.42 17.41 5.45
N GLY A 605 9.07 17.97 6.61
CA GLY A 605 8.05 17.49 7.53
C GLY A 605 8.60 17.10 8.90
N ILE A 606 7.71 17.16 9.91
CA ILE A 606 7.94 16.64 11.26
C ILE A 606 6.73 15.81 11.64
N GLY A 607 6.96 14.63 12.22
CA GLY A 607 5.90 13.72 12.64
C GLY A 607 6.30 12.88 13.85
N THR A 608 5.34 12.18 14.42
CA THR A 608 5.49 11.32 15.60
C THR A 608 5.26 9.87 15.25
N SER A 609 5.95 8.94 15.90
CA SER A 609 5.75 7.49 15.78
C SER A 609 6.00 6.78 17.11
N LEU A 610 5.54 5.53 17.18
CA LEU A 610 5.86 4.58 18.24
C LEU A 610 6.67 3.44 17.64
N GLU A 611 7.87 3.20 18.19
CA GLU A 611 8.75 2.15 17.70
C GLU A 611 9.02 1.10 18.79
N LEU A 612 9.22 -0.13 18.37
CA LEU A 612 9.41 -1.27 19.26
C LEU A 612 10.68 -2.02 18.87
N TYR A 613 11.57 -2.16 19.83
CA TYR A 613 12.90 -2.75 19.67
C TYR A 613 13.06 -4.00 20.56
N PRO A 614 12.79 -5.21 20.03
CA PRO A 614 13.00 -6.43 20.78
C PRO A 614 14.49 -6.69 21.03
N ASP A 615 14.86 -7.08 22.24
CA ASP A 615 16.23 -7.52 22.54
C ASP A 615 16.43 -8.97 22.08
N VAL A 616 17.08 -9.15 20.91
CA VAL A 616 17.30 -10.49 20.33
C VAL A 616 18.30 -11.34 21.14
N THR A 617 18.98 -10.76 22.12
CA THR A 617 19.89 -11.49 23.04
C THR A 617 19.15 -12.01 24.26
N LYS A 618 17.91 -11.58 24.51
CA LYS A 618 17.08 -11.92 25.67
C LYS A 618 15.67 -12.37 25.25
N VAL A 619 15.60 -13.20 24.20
CA VAL A 619 14.32 -13.64 23.62
C VAL A 619 13.45 -14.47 24.58
N LYS A 620 14.06 -15.21 25.53
CA LYS A 620 13.31 -16.02 26.51
C LYS A 620 12.66 -15.15 27.57
N GLU A 621 13.29 -14.07 27.94
CA GLU A 621 12.79 -13.06 28.87
C GLU A 621 11.73 -12.16 28.20
N LYS A 622 11.59 -12.21 26.87
CA LYS A 622 10.71 -11.37 26.04
C LYS A 622 10.95 -9.88 26.28
N GLU A 623 12.21 -9.51 26.54
CA GLU A 623 12.59 -8.12 26.75
C GLU A 623 12.51 -7.33 25.43
N PHE A 624 11.98 -6.13 25.51
CA PHE A 624 11.97 -5.15 24.41
C PHE A 624 12.00 -3.74 24.97
N LYS A 625 12.40 -2.77 24.15
CA LYS A 625 12.31 -1.36 24.42
C LYS A 625 11.24 -0.76 23.50
N ALA A 626 10.35 0.06 24.06
CA ALA A 626 9.41 0.85 23.30
C ALA A 626 9.80 2.32 23.39
N THR A 627 9.70 3.08 22.30
CA THR A 627 9.99 4.51 22.26
C THR A 627 8.83 5.29 21.65
N PHE A 628 8.64 6.50 22.20
CA PHE A 628 7.91 7.57 21.53
C PHE A 628 8.94 8.37 20.73
N GLU A 629 8.73 8.56 19.45
CA GLU A 629 9.68 9.24 18.58
C GLU A 629 9.06 10.45 17.90
N ILE A 630 9.83 11.55 17.81
CA ILE A 630 9.51 12.68 16.95
C ILE A 630 10.62 12.79 15.90
N LYS A 631 10.21 12.62 14.65
CA LYS A 631 11.10 12.55 13.48
C LYS A 631 10.93 13.78 12.62
N GLY A 632 12.04 14.32 12.12
CA GLY A 632 12.01 15.43 11.18
C GLY A 632 13.13 15.34 10.16
N LYS A 633 12.88 15.87 8.97
CA LYS A 633 13.88 15.99 7.92
C LYS A 633 13.91 17.40 7.37
N ALA A 634 15.10 17.92 7.17
CA ALA A 634 15.31 19.27 6.65
C ALA A 634 16.68 19.40 5.99
N LEU A 635 16.83 20.38 5.12
CA LEU A 635 18.15 20.78 4.65
C LEU A 635 18.99 21.24 5.86
N TYR A 636 20.31 21.04 5.83
CA TYR A 636 21.20 21.35 6.96
C TYR A 636 20.97 22.76 7.51
N GLY A 637 20.82 23.77 6.63
CA GLY A 637 20.55 25.15 7.06
C GLY A 637 19.21 25.36 7.77
N GLN A 638 18.29 24.40 7.70
CA GLN A 638 16.95 24.42 8.32
C GLN A 638 16.83 23.48 9.54
N ILE A 639 17.88 22.74 9.89
CA ILE A 639 17.88 21.89 11.10
C ILE A 639 17.62 22.72 12.38
N PRO A 640 18.17 23.93 12.56
CA PRO A 640 17.83 24.78 13.69
C PRO A 640 16.32 25.09 13.78
N PHE A 641 15.67 25.30 12.65
CA PHE A 641 14.22 25.53 12.60
C PHE A 641 13.45 24.25 12.96
N ALA A 642 13.83 23.09 12.42
CA ALA A 642 13.22 21.81 12.75
C ALA A 642 13.27 21.51 14.26
N ILE A 643 14.42 21.74 14.89
CA ILE A 643 14.61 21.58 16.34
C ILE A 643 13.67 22.51 17.13
N ARG A 644 13.50 23.77 16.69
CA ARG A 644 12.55 24.70 17.36
C ARG A 644 11.11 24.21 17.25
N MET A 645 10.70 23.65 16.11
CA MET A 645 9.34 23.13 15.93
C MET A 645 9.11 21.83 16.69
N MET A 646 10.09 20.93 16.76
CA MET A 646 10.04 19.74 17.62
C MET A 646 9.87 20.13 19.10
N LYS A 647 10.64 21.12 19.55
CA LYS A 647 10.50 21.70 20.89
C LYS A 647 9.08 22.23 21.13
N GLU A 648 8.55 23.03 20.21
CA GLU A 648 7.20 23.60 20.29
C GLU A 648 6.15 22.50 20.44
N ILE A 649 6.21 21.44 19.60
CA ILE A 649 5.30 20.30 19.65
C ILE A 649 5.37 19.57 20.99
N LEU A 650 6.58 19.30 21.50
CA LEU A 650 6.77 18.48 22.70
C LEU A 650 6.41 19.21 24.00
N THR A 651 6.61 20.52 24.06
CA THR A 651 6.56 21.27 25.34
C THR A 651 5.49 22.36 25.41
N ALA A 652 4.89 22.74 24.28
CA ALA A 652 3.95 23.84 24.18
C ALA A 652 2.57 23.45 23.61
N SER A 653 2.28 22.18 23.36
CA SER A 653 0.97 21.71 22.86
C SER A 653 -0.13 21.91 23.89
N LYS A 654 -1.28 22.49 23.46
CA LYS A 654 -2.45 22.75 24.31
C LYS A 654 -3.31 21.50 24.42
N LEU A 655 -2.90 20.56 25.27
CA LEU A 655 -3.57 19.27 25.48
C LEU A 655 -4.92 19.36 26.21
N ASP A 656 -5.42 20.56 26.48
CA ASP A 656 -6.71 20.85 27.13
C ASP A 656 -7.75 21.47 26.17
N ASP A 657 -7.51 21.48 24.89
CA ASP A 657 -8.52 21.87 23.90
C ASP A 657 -9.55 20.74 23.73
N GLU A 658 -10.64 20.80 24.54
CA GLU A 658 -11.70 19.79 24.57
C GLU A 658 -12.34 19.57 23.17
N LYS A 659 -12.61 20.67 22.44
CA LYS A 659 -13.23 20.58 21.13
C LYS A 659 -12.33 19.85 20.15
N ARG A 660 -11.05 20.24 20.09
CA ARG A 660 -10.09 19.64 19.18
C ARG A 660 -9.78 18.18 19.51
N LEU A 661 -9.68 17.83 20.79
CA LEU A 661 -9.52 16.44 21.24
C LEU A 661 -10.69 15.56 20.80
N LYS A 662 -11.93 16.04 20.92
CA LYS A 662 -13.12 15.29 20.47
C LYS A 662 -13.10 15.07 18.95
N GLU A 663 -12.73 16.08 18.17
CA GLU A 663 -12.56 15.97 16.71
C GLU A 663 -11.49 14.93 16.35
N ILE A 664 -10.32 14.95 17.03
CA ILE A 664 -9.23 13.99 16.80
C ILE A 664 -9.65 12.56 17.15
N LEU A 665 -10.38 12.36 18.24
CA LEU A 665 -10.91 11.03 18.62
C LEU A 665 -11.88 10.48 17.56
N SER A 666 -12.82 11.29 17.09
CA SER A 666 -13.78 10.88 16.05
C SER A 666 -13.08 10.56 14.72
N MET A 667 -12.13 11.40 14.29
CA MET A 667 -11.30 11.16 13.10
C MET A 667 -10.47 9.88 13.26
N THR A 668 -9.85 9.66 14.41
CA THR A 668 -9.03 8.47 14.67
C THR A 668 -9.86 7.19 14.62
N LYS A 669 -11.04 7.20 15.24
CA LYS A 669 -12.01 6.09 15.19
C LYS A 669 -12.37 5.73 13.75
N THR A 670 -12.74 6.71 12.93
CA THR A 670 -13.08 6.53 11.50
C THR A 670 -11.93 5.91 10.72
N ARG A 671 -10.73 6.45 10.86
CA ARG A 671 -9.53 5.94 10.15
C ARG A 671 -9.13 4.52 10.57
N LEU A 672 -9.34 4.16 11.83
CA LEU A 672 -9.13 2.79 12.29
C LEU A 672 -10.14 1.82 11.69
N GLN A 673 -11.42 2.22 11.57
CA GLN A 673 -12.45 1.43 10.91
C GLN A 673 -12.12 1.17 9.44
N ASP A 674 -11.76 2.21 8.69
CA ASP A 674 -11.33 2.10 7.28
C ASP A 674 -10.14 1.15 7.13
N ARG A 675 -9.15 1.27 8.03
CA ARG A 675 -7.97 0.39 8.03
C ARG A 675 -8.32 -1.08 8.28
N PHE A 676 -9.24 -1.39 9.18
CA PHE A 676 -9.62 -2.77 9.45
C PHE A 676 -10.44 -3.39 8.31
N LEU A 677 -11.21 -2.62 7.59
CA LEU A 677 -11.93 -3.09 6.39
C LEU A 677 -10.99 -3.32 5.21
N SER A 678 -9.96 -2.48 5.02
CA SER A 678 -9.02 -2.57 3.90
C SER A 678 -7.84 -3.52 4.17
N ALA A 679 -7.30 -3.51 5.37
CA ALA A 679 -6.09 -4.25 5.78
C ALA A 679 -6.30 -5.10 7.04
N GLY A 680 -7.47 -5.70 7.20
CA GLY A 680 -7.86 -6.50 8.37
C GLY A 680 -6.91 -7.67 8.67
N HIS A 681 -6.22 -8.22 7.67
CA HIS A 681 -5.21 -9.27 7.86
C HIS A 681 -4.09 -8.86 8.82
N SER A 682 -3.59 -7.64 8.72
CA SER A 682 -2.54 -7.14 9.61
C SER A 682 -3.04 -6.98 11.05
N ALA A 683 -4.28 -6.49 11.21
CA ALA A 683 -4.91 -6.35 12.51
C ALA A 683 -5.21 -7.72 13.16
N ALA A 684 -5.72 -8.68 12.38
CA ALA A 684 -6.00 -10.04 12.85
C ALA A 684 -4.70 -10.76 13.29
N ALA A 685 -3.63 -10.68 12.49
CA ALA A 685 -2.34 -11.28 12.83
C ALA A 685 -1.74 -10.65 14.11
N LEU A 686 -1.75 -9.31 14.21
CA LEU A 686 -1.29 -8.60 15.41
C LEU A 686 -2.10 -8.99 16.64
N ARG A 687 -3.43 -9.02 16.53
CA ARG A 687 -4.32 -9.42 17.63
C ARG A 687 -4.07 -10.84 18.09
N ALA A 688 -3.94 -11.79 17.16
CA ALA A 688 -3.63 -13.18 17.50
C ALA A 688 -2.27 -13.32 18.21
N MET A 689 -1.22 -12.62 17.77
CA MET A 689 0.08 -12.61 18.44
C MET A 689 0.03 -11.98 19.83
N SER A 690 -0.79 -10.94 20.03
CA SER A 690 -0.91 -10.19 21.28
C SER A 690 -1.38 -11.05 22.47
N TYR A 691 -2.01 -12.20 22.22
CA TYR A 691 -2.49 -13.10 23.28
C TYR A 691 -1.37 -13.72 24.12
N LYS A 692 -0.12 -13.75 23.62
CA LYS A 692 1.03 -14.31 24.36
C LYS A 692 2.31 -13.49 24.25
N SER A 693 2.38 -12.54 23.33
CA SER A 693 3.56 -11.74 23.11
C SER A 693 3.40 -10.34 23.71
N PRO A 694 4.24 -9.95 24.68
CA PRO A 694 4.18 -8.60 25.27
C PRO A 694 4.41 -7.49 24.24
N ILE A 695 5.34 -7.66 23.30
CA ILE A 695 5.60 -6.67 22.28
C ILE A 695 4.39 -6.49 21.32
N SER A 696 3.75 -7.58 20.91
CA SER A 696 2.53 -7.53 20.09
C SER A 696 1.34 -7.00 20.89
N LYS A 697 1.26 -7.30 22.20
CA LYS A 697 0.26 -6.71 23.10
C LYS A 697 0.42 -5.20 23.19
N PHE A 698 1.65 -4.71 23.39
CA PHE A 698 1.93 -3.26 23.38
C PHE A 698 1.42 -2.60 22.09
N LYS A 699 1.78 -3.20 20.95
CA LYS A 699 1.38 -2.67 19.63
C LYS A 699 -0.13 -2.70 19.41
N ASP A 700 -0.82 -3.77 19.84
CA ASP A 700 -2.29 -3.85 19.73
C ASP A 700 -2.98 -2.81 20.62
N THR A 701 -2.47 -2.58 21.82
CA THR A 701 -3.02 -1.61 22.80
C THR A 701 -2.78 -0.14 22.36
N THR A 702 -1.75 0.12 21.55
CA THR A 702 -1.40 1.49 21.10
C THR A 702 -1.81 1.80 19.66
N ASN A 703 -2.11 0.79 18.84
CA ASN A 703 -2.41 0.99 17.41
C ASN A 703 -3.25 -0.14 16.77
N GLY A 704 -3.72 -1.14 17.51
CA GLY A 704 -4.48 -2.28 16.99
C GLY A 704 -5.97 -2.26 17.36
N ILE A 705 -6.58 -3.44 17.46
CA ILE A 705 -8.00 -3.61 17.79
C ILE A 705 -8.30 -3.11 19.21
N GLU A 706 -7.44 -3.41 20.18
CA GLU A 706 -7.64 -2.93 21.55
C GLU A 706 -7.53 -1.40 21.63
N TYR A 707 -6.62 -0.80 20.87
CA TYR A 707 -6.56 0.66 20.74
C TYR A 707 -7.87 1.23 20.19
N TYR A 708 -8.41 0.64 19.12
CA TYR A 708 -9.69 1.05 18.56
C TYR A 708 -10.83 0.98 19.59
N GLN A 709 -10.90 -0.11 20.37
CA GLN A 709 -11.93 -0.27 21.42
C GLN A 709 -11.83 0.84 22.47
N ASN A 710 -10.62 1.21 22.87
CA ASN A 710 -10.37 2.32 23.79
C ASN A 710 -10.73 3.70 23.17
N ILE A 711 -10.34 3.94 21.92
CA ILE A 711 -10.67 5.19 21.22
C ILE A 711 -12.18 5.34 21.06
N ARG A 712 -12.90 4.27 20.70
CA ARG A 712 -14.36 4.25 20.63
C ARG A 712 -14.98 4.61 21.97
N GLU A 713 -14.55 4.00 23.07
CA GLU A 713 -15.04 4.27 24.41
C GLU A 713 -14.77 5.72 24.85
N MET A 714 -13.58 6.25 24.54
CA MET A 714 -13.25 7.65 24.84
C MET A 714 -14.10 8.64 24.03
N GLU A 715 -14.40 8.31 22.77
CA GLU A 715 -15.18 9.17 21.87
C GLU A 715 -16.66 9.16 22.28
N GLU A 716 -17.26 7.97 22.48
CA GLU A 716 -18.68 7.80 22.86
C GLU A 716 -18.99 8.41 24.24
N HIS A 717 -18.04 8.37 25.18
CA HIS A 717 -18.19 8.89 26.54
C HIS A 717 -17.31 10.13 26.80
N PHE A 718 -17.01 10.91 25.75
CA PHE A 718 -16.05 12.01 25.84
C PHE A 718 -16.38 13.01 26.95
N ASP A 719 -17.65 13.44 27.06
CA ASP A 719 -18.07 14.44 28.04
C ASP A 719 -17.89 13.97 29.49
N GLU A 720 -17.92 12.66 29.73
CA GLU A 720 -17.70 12.05 31.05
C GLU A 720 -16.19 11.82 31.31
N LYS A 721 -15.39 11.54 30.28
CA LYS A 721 -13.97 11.15 30.38
C LYS A 721 -12.97 12.28 30.06
N LYS A 722 -13.41 13.43 29.57
CA LYS A 722 -12.52 14.50 29.10
C LYS A 722 -11.48 14.94 30.12
N GLU A 723 -11.84 15.07 31.40
CA GLU A 723 -10.92 15.44 32.47
C GLU A 723 -9.81 14.37 32.68
N GLU A 724 -10.18 13.09 32.59
CA GLU A 724 -9.23 11.97 32.66
C GLU A 724 -8.30 11.97 31.44
N ILE A 725 -8.85 12.17 30.22
CA ILE A 725 -8.07 12.23 28.97
C ILE A 725 -7.06 13.38 29.02
N ILE A 726 -7.51 14.59 29.36
CA ILE A 726 -6.68 15.78 29.44
C ILE A 726 -5.56 15.61 30.48
N SER A 727 -5.91 15.18 31.69
CA SER A 727 -4.92 14.98 32.75
C SER A 727 -3.94 13.87 32.42
N GLY A 728 -4.40 12.79 31.77
CA GLY A 728 -3.57 11.69 31.28
C GLY A 728 -2.57 12.12 30.23
N LEU A 729 -3.00 12.85 29.21
CA LEU A 729 -2.11 13.38 28.15
C LEU A 729 -1.04 14.32 28.73
N LYS A 730 -1.42 15.23 29.63
CA LYS A 730 -0.47 16.14 30.30
C LYS A 730 0.53 15.38 31.16
N ALA A 731 0.07 14.43 31.97
CA ALA A 731 0.95 13.62 32.82
C ALA A 731 1.92 12.77 32.00
N LEU A 732 1.48 12.21 30.87
CA LEU A 732 2.33 11.46 29.95
C LEU A 732 3.37 12.36 29.29
N SER A 733 3.01 13.54 28.82
CA SER A 733 3.97 14.48 28.22
C SER A 733 5.09 14.84 29.23
N GLU A 734 4.73 15.15 30.49
CA GLU A 734 5.71 15.42 31.56
C GLU A 734 6.56 14.19 31.90
N LEU A 735 6.00 12.99 31.85
CA LEU A 735 6.72 11.74 32.10
C LEU A 735 7.69 11.40 30.98
N LEU A 736 7.28 11.56 29.73
CA LEU A 736 8.06 11.11 28.57
C LEU A 736 9.13 12.11 28.16
N PHE A 737 8.79 13.39 28.04
CA PHE A 737 9.66 14.40 27.43
C PHE A 737 10.60 15.06 28.45
N ARG A 738 11.24 14.23 29.30
CA ARG A 738 12.21 14.65 30.34
C ARG A 738 13.63 14.79 29.76
N LYS A 739 14.44 15.63 30.36
CA LYS A 739 15.83 15.88 29.96
C LYS A 739 16.71 14.62 29.93
N GLY A 740 16.49 13.66 30.82
CA GLY A 740 17.26 12.41 30.90
C GLY A 740 16.64 11.23 30.13
N ASN A 741 15.47 11.42 29.53
CA ASN A 741 14.75 10.35 28.79
C ASN A 741 14.90 10.46 27.27
N VAL A 742 15.78 11.33 26.77
CA VAL A 742 15.96 11.54 25.34
C VAL A 742 17.22 10.86 24.82
N MET A 743 17.11 10.23 23.67
CA MET A 743 18.20 9.71 22.84
C MET A 743 18.02 10.25 21.41
N ILE A 744 19.10 10.40 20.67
CA ILE A 744 19.09 10.89 19.29
C ILE A 744 19.56 9.80 18.35
N SER A 745 18.82 9.62 17.25
CA SER A 745 19.29 9.01 16.01
C SER A 745 19.42 10.12 14.95
N TYR A 746 20.58 10.22 14.30
CA TYR A 746 20.80 11.25 13.30
C TYR A 746 21.54 10.73 12.08
N THR A 747 20.91 10.85 10.92
CA THR A 747 21.49 10.46 9.63
C THR A 747 21.83 11.71 8.81
N ALA A 748 23.11 11.89 8.54
CA ALA A 748 23.65 13.05 7.80
C ALA A 748 25.12 12.82 7.41
N SER A 749 25.69 13.75 6.61
CA SER A 749 27.14 13.88 6.49
C SER A 749 27.74 14.58 7.73
N ARG A 750 29.09 14.63 7.84
CA ARG A 750 29.79 15.38 8.91
C ARG A 750 29.44 16.88 8.96
N GLU A 751 29.12 17.47 7.82
CA GLU A 751 28.65 18.86 7.76
C GLU A 751 27.33 19.03 8.50
N GLY A 752 26.38 18.10 8.27
CA GLY A 752 25.10 18.10 8.97
C GLY A 752 25.22 17.83 10.46
N LEU A 753 26.19 16.99 10.89
CA LEU A 753 26.48 16.74 12.31
C LEU A 753 26.91 18.01 13.03
N ALA A 754 27.79 18.82 12.44
CA ALA A 754 28.26 20.07 13.05
C ALA A 754 27.09 21.04 13.32
N VAL A 755 26.09 21.10 12.44
CA VAL A 755 24.89 21.92 12.64
C VAL A 755 24.06 21.42 13.83
N LEU A 756 23.89 20.10 13.95
CA LEU A 756 23.16 19.51 15.09
C LEU A 756 23.88 19.82 16.43
N GLU A 757 25.19 19.68 16.47
CA GLU A 757 25.99 19.94 17.67
C GLU A 757 25.82 21.36 18.23
N GLU A 758 25.66 22.36 17.35
CA GLU A 758 25.45 23.75 17.75
C GLU A 758 24.04 24.01 18.35
N GLU A 759 23.01 23.32 17.89
CA GLU A 759 21.60 23.67 18.14
C GLU A 759 20.90 22.81 19.17
N ILE A 760 21.25 21.52 19.27
CA ILE A 760 20.47 20.53 20.03
C ILE A 760 20.40 20.81 21.54
N GLY A 761 21.38 21.52 22.07
CA GLY A 761 21.40 21.90 23.48
C GLY A 761 20.19 22.73 23.91
N SER A 762 19.67 23.56 23.00
CA SER A 762 18.49 24.39 23.24
C SER A 762 17.22 23.57 23.43
N LEU A 763 17.11 22.43 22.75
CA LEU A 763 16.00 21.47 22.93
C LEU A 763 16.06 20.83 24.31
N LYS A 764 17.24 20.30 24.71
CA LYS A 764 17.40 19.65 26.02
C LYS A 764 17.02 20.55 27.17
N GLU A 765 17.42 21.84 27.10
CA GLU A 765 17.10 22.81 28.16
C GLU A 765 15.58 23.05 28.29
N ALA A 766 14.81 22.89 27.20
CA ALA A 766 13.37 23.09 27.17
C ALA A 766 12.57 21.90 27.65
N LEU A 767 13.12 20.67 27.61
CA LEU A 767 12.43 19.47 28.08
C LEU A 767 12.10 19.54 29.58
N TYR A 768 11.09 18.76 30.00
CA TYR A 768 10.63 18.69 31.37
C TYR A 768 11.75 18.26 32.35
N PRO A 769 11.75 18.75 33.61
CA PRO A 769 12.68 18.32 34.65
C PRO A 769 12.64 16.82 34.92
N GLU A 770 13.73 16.27 35.47
CA GLU A 770 13.74 14.87 35.90
C GLU A 770 12.65 14.58 36.93
N ARG A 771 11.99 13.42 36.74
CA ARG A 771 10.99 12.91 37.66
C ARG A 771 11.25 11.42 37.87
N MET A 772 11.17 10.97 39.10
CA MET A 772 11.24 9.53 39.39
C MET A 772 9.95 8.85 38.90
N PRO A 773 10.06 7.82 38.05
CA PRO A 773 8.88 7.08 37.64
C PRO A 773 8.28 6.31 38.81
N GLU A 774 6.93 6.25 38.87
CA GLU A 774 6.18 5.56 39.93
C GLU A 774 5.88 4.11 39.55
N SER A 775 6.06 3.73 38.29
CA SER A 775 5.64 2.44 37.74
C SER A 775 6.57 2.00 36.59
N ARG A 776 6.41 0.76 36.17
CA ARG A 776 7.01 0.23 34.95
C ARG A 776 5.95 -0.41 34.08
N CYS A 777 6.22 -0.48 32.78
CA CYS A 777 5.39 -1.20 31.83
C CYS A 777 5.47 -2.72 32.10
N ILE A 778 4.39 -3.28 32.61
CA ILE A 778 4.22 -4.72 32.79
C ILE A 778 2.95 -5.12 32.04
N LEU A 779 3.11 -5.94 31.00
CA LEU A 779 2.04 -6.31 30.09
C LEU A 779 1.42 -7.65 30.46
N HIS A 780 0.10 -7.71 30.47
CA HIS A 780 -0.67 -8.92 30.75
C HIS A 780 -1.24 -9.45 29.42
N CYS A 781 -0.74 -10.61 28.99
CA CYS A 781 -1.20 -11.32 27.81
C CYS A 781 -2.22 -12.39 28.19
N GLU A 782 -3.33 -12.47 27.46
CA GLU A 782 -4.39 -13.45 27.68
C GLU A 782 -4.86 -14.00 26.33
N LYS A 783 -5.02 -15.32 26.24
CA LYS A 783 -5.56 -15.99 25.06
C LYS A 783 -7.07 -15.73 24.98
N LYS A 784 -7.54 -15.20 23.84
CA LYS A 784 -8.96 -14.84 23.66
C LYS A 784 -9.63 -15.53 22.47
N ASN A 785 -8.92 -15.92 21.43
CA ASN A 785 -9.46 -16.53 20.21
C ASN A 785 -10.76 -15.85 19.77
N GLU A 786 -10.63 -14.73 19.03
CA GLU A 786 -11.74 -13.80 18.78
C GLU A 786 -12.19 -13.85 17.30
N GLY A 787 -13.51 -13.82 17.09
CA GLY A 787 -14.15 -13.59 15.80
C GLY A 787 -14.82 -12.22 15.77
N PHE A 788 -14.29 -11.29 14.94
CA PHE A 788 -14.82 -9.93 14.80
C PHE A 788 -15.68 -9.82 13.54
N LYS A 789 -17.00 -9.65 13.74
CA LYS A 789 -17.99 -9.55 12.68
C LYS A 789 -17.99 -8.17 12.04
N THR A 790 -18.05 -8.15 10.71
CA THR A 790 -18.18 -6.95 9.89
C THR A 790 -19.15 -7.21 8.73
N SER A 791 -19.47 -6.17 7.96
CA SER A 791 -20.25 -6.27 6.72
C SER A 791 -19.45 -6.80 5.52
N SER A 792 -18.16 -7.14 5.70
CA SER A 792 -17.30 -7.66 4.63
C SER A 792 -17.89 -8.93 4.00
N LYS A 793 -17.65 -9.13 2.71
CA LYS A 793 -17.98 -10.37 1.99
C LYS A 793 -16.90 -11.44 2.08
N VAL A 794 -15.76 -11.10 2.70
CA VAL A 794 -14.56 -11.94 2.79
C VAL A 794 -13.99 -11.93 4.20
N GLN A 795 -13.05 -12.85 4.47
CA GLN A 795 -12.41 -13.02 5.76
C GLN A 795 -10.94 -12.57 5.71
N PHE A 796 -10.43 -12.24 6.89
CA PHE A 796 -9.01 -12.13 7.21
C PHE A 796 -8.76 -13.08 8.38
N ALA A 797 -8.29 -14.30 8.10
CA ALA A 797 -8.16 -15.36 9.09
C ALA A 797 -6.69 -15.53 9.51
N ALA A 798 -6.39 -15.26 10.77
CA ALA A 798 -5.03 -15.37 11.33
C ALA A 798 -4.93 -16.47 12.38
N LYS A 799 -3.81 -17.22 12.33
CA LYS A 799 -3.39 -18.18 13.36
C LYS A 799 -1.93 -17.92 13.72
N ALA A 800 -1.63 -17.76 15.02
CA ALA A 800 -0.32 -17.33 15.50
C ALA A 800 0.18 -18.15 16.70
N GLY A 801 1.46 -17.97 17.03
CA GLY A 801 2.08 -18.54 18.21
C GLY A 801 3.52 -18.08 18.41
N ASN A 802 4.20 -18.63 19.43
CA ASN A 802 5.62 -18.39 19.68
C ASN A 802 6.36 -19.73 19.78
N PHE A 803 7.32 -19.94 18.88
CA PHE A 803 8.06 -21.20 18.81
C PHE A 803 9.21 -21.29 19.83
N ILE A 804 9.74 -20.15 20.30
CA ILE A 804 10.78 -20.14 21.36
C ILE A 804 10.21 -20.64 22.70
N ASP A 805 8.92 -20.35 22.98
CA ASP A 805 8.24 -20.86 24.17
C ASP A 805 8.18 -22.40 24.20
N ALA A 806 8.25 -23.06 23.04
CA ALA A 806 8.29 -24.51 22.89
C ALA A 806 9.72 -25.08 22.85
N GLY A 807 10.74 -24.23 22.95
CA GLY A 807 12.15 -24.63 22.95
C GLY A 807 12.81 -24.67 21.57
N GLU A 808 12.11 -24.23 20.53
CA GLU A 808 12.67 -24.08 19.19
C GLU A 808 13.51 -22.78 19.10
N GLU A 809 14.44 -22.74 18.14
CA GLU A 809 15.35 -21.61 17.97
C GLU A 809 15.16 -20.95 16.58
N TYR A 810 15.42 -19.64 16.52
CA TYR A 810 15.45 -18.93 15.25
C TYR A 810 16.65 -19.35 14.39
N ASN A 811 16.40 -19.59 13.10
CA ASN A 811 17.40 -19.97 12.10
C ASN A 811 17.13 -19.20 10.81
N GLY A 812 18.18 -18.83 10.08
CA GLY A 812 18.06 -18.14 8.78
C GLY A 812 17.20 -18.87 7.74
N ALA A 813 17.11 -20.21 7.81
CA ALA A 813 16.22 -20.99 6.95
C ALA A 813 14.73 -20.63 7.12
N LEU A 814 14.31 -20.01 8.23
CA LEU A 814 12.94 -19.49 8.41
C LEU A 814 12.60 -18.36 7.42
N GLN A 815 13.58 -17.62 6.92
CA GLN A 815 13.35 -16.65 5.86
C GLN A 815 13.04 -17.36 4.52
N ILE A 816 13.67 -18.52 4.29
CA ILE A 816 13.37 -19.35 3.10
C ILE A 816 11.97 -19.97 3.25
N LEU A 817 11.60 -20.40 4.46
CA LEU A 817 10.27 -20.94 4.74
C LEU A 817 9.17 -19.92 4.40
N LYS A 818 9.39 -18.64 4.67
CA LYS A 818 8.46 -17.58 4.29
C LYS A 818 8.18 -17.56 2.77
N VAL A 819 9.22 -17.70 1.96
CA VAL A 819 9.09 -17.76 0.48
C VAL A 819 8.35 -19.04 0.07
N ILE A 820 8.74 -20.20 0.62
CA ILE A 820 8.08 -21.49 0.31
C ILE A 820 6.59 -21.42 0.65
N MET A 821 6.23 -20.95 1.84
CA MET A 821 4.82 -20.85 2.26
C MET A 821 4.01 -19.93 1.36
N SER A 822 4.56 -18.75 1.03
CA SER A 822 3.86 -17.72 0.27
C SER A 822 3.64 -18.10 -1.20
N TYR A 823 4.43 -19.02 -1.78
CA TYR A 823 4.40 -19.32 -3.21
C TYR A 823 4.23 -20.80 -3.58
N GLU A 824 4.13 -21.70 -2.58
CA GLU A 824 3.88 -23.14 -2.78
C GLU A 824 2.63 -23.58 -2.03
N TYR A 825 2.77 -24.02 -0.80
CA TYR A 825 1.71 -24.69 -0.05
C TYR A 825 0.50 -23.79 0.21
N LEU A 826 0.72 -22.60 0.76
CA LEU A 826 -0.39 -21.70 1.05
C LEU A 826 -0.97 -21.10 -0.24
N TRP A 827 -0.12 -20.74 -1.19
CA TRP A 827 -0.54 -20.22 -2.47
C TRP A 827 -1.49 -21.19 -3.20
N LEU A 828 -1.08 -22.45 -3.33
CA LEU A 828 -1.90 -23.45 -4.00
C LEU A 828 -3.23 -23.70 -3.28
N ASN A 829 -3.21 -23.87 -1.95
CA ASN A 829 -4.39 -24.32 -1.22
C ASN A 829 -5.35 -23.18 -0.84
N ILE A 830 -4.83 -21.98 -0.53
CA ILE A 830 -5.64 -20.85 -0.08
C ILE A 830 -6.01 -19.93 -1.24
N ARG A 831 -5.06 -19.61 -2.15
CA ARG A 831 -5.34 -18.73 -3.28
C ARG A 831 -5.89 -19.51 -4.47
N VAL A 832 -5.12 -20.41 -5.06
CA VAL A 832 -5.48 -21.06 -6.33
C VAL A 832 -6.74 -21.92 -6.17
N LYS A 833 -6.79 -22.81 -5.18
CA LYS A 833 -7.94 -23.67 -4.91
C LYS A 833 -9.01 -23.01 -4.06
N GLY A 834 -8.61 -22.22 -3.09
CA GLY A 834 -9.49 -21.59 -2.11
C GLY A 834 -10.13 -20.30 -2.63
N GLY A 835 -9.53 -19.63 -3.62
CA GLY A 835 -10.02 -18.39 -4.20
C GLY A 835 -9.76 -17.14 -3.34
N ALA A 836 -8.89 -17.21 -2.34
CA ALA A 836 -8.44 -16.02 -1.62
C ALA A 836 -7.52 -15.16 -2.50
N TYR A 837 -7.48 -13.86 -2.25
CA TYR A 837 -6.56 -12.98 -2.97
C TYR A 837 -5.09 -13.21 -2.56
N GLY A 838 -4.83 -13.44 -1.27
CA GLY A 838 -3.48 -13.68 -0.79
C GLY A 838 -3.41 -14.49 0.50
N CYS A 839 -2.20 -14.93 0.80
CA CYS A 839 -1.86 -15.60 2.03
C CYS A 839 -0.41 -15.26 2.42
N MET A 840 -0.16 -15.14 3.72
CA MET A 840 1.13 -14.71 4.24
C MET A 840 1.52 -15.52 5.46
N SER A 841 2.81 -15.69 5.66
CA SER A 841 3.37 -16.19 6.91
C SER A 841 4.61 -15.39 7.29
N ASN A 842 4.93 -15.34 8.57
CA ASN A 842 6.14 -14.70 9.04
C ASN A 842 6.66 -15.40 10.30
N PHE A 843 7.99 -15.41 10.47
CA PHE A 843 8.70 -15.96 11.62
C PHE A 843 9.84 -15.03 11.96
N ASN A 844 9.85 -14.46 13.16
CA ASN A 844 10.83 -13.46 13.54
C ASN A 844 11.84 -13.98 14.60
N ARG A 845 12.89 -13.20 14.85
CA ARG A 845 13.98 -13.56 15.76
C ARG A 845 13.58 -13.71 17.22
N ILE A 846 12.41 -13.18 17.62
CA ILE A 846 11.88 -13.30 18.99
C ILE A 846 10.87 -14.43 19.14
N GLY A 847 10.76 -15.28 18.13
CA GLY A 847 9.95 -16.49 18.17
C GLY A 847 8.49 -16.33 17.76
N GLU A 848 8.02 -15.12 17.46
CA GLU A 848 6.67 -14.95 16.94
C GLU A 848 6.57 -15.54 15.54
N GLY A 849 5.52 -16.31 15.32
CA GLY A 849 5.14 -16.84 14.02
C GLY A 849 3.65 -16.73 13.80
N TYR A 850 3.24 -16.45 12.56
CA TYR A 850 1.84 -16.42 12.17
C TYR A 850 1.63 -16.86 10.73
N PHE A 851 0.38 -17.28 10.46
CA PHE A 851 -0.21 -17.49 9.15
C PHE A 851 -1.45 -16.61 9.05
N VAL A 852 -1.69 -15.98 7.89
CA VAL A 852 -2.87 -15.16 7.69
C VAL A 852 -3.32 -15.18 6.22
N SER A 853 -4.64 -15.20 5.99
CA SER A 853 -5.25 -15.03 4.67
C SER A 853 -5.76 -13.60 4.47
N TYR A 854 -5.82 -13.19 3.21
CA TYR A 854 -6.24 -11.86 2.78
C TYR A 854 -7.35 -11.96 1.75
N ARG A 855 -8.50 -11.33 2.03
CA ARG A 855 -9.72 -11.40 1.20
C ARG A 855 -10.09 -12.83 0.86
N ASP A 856 -10.28 -13.64 1.88
CA ASP A 856 -10.52 -15.08 1.81
C ASP A 856 -12.03 -15.38 1.86
N PRO A 857 -12.61 -16.11 0.90
CA PRO A 857 -14.00 -16.54 0.98
C PRO A 857 -14.24 -17.64 2.01
N ASN A 858 -13.17 -18.32 2.49
CA ASN A 858 -13.25 -19.44 3.44
C ASN A 858 -12.82 -19.01 4.86
N LEU A 859 -13.12 -19.82 5.86
CA LEU A 859 -12.72 -19.64 7.25
C LEU A 859 -12.13 -20.92 7.85
N GLY A 860 -12.95 -21.88 8.29
CA GLY A 860 -12.48 -23.11 8.94
C GLY A 860 -11.53 -23.93 8.05
N ARG A 861 -11.86 -24.07 6.77
CA ARG A 861 -10.98 -24.72 5.78
C ARG A 861 -9.60 -24.08 5.70
N THR A 862 -9.51 -22.75 5.78
CA THR A 862 -8.24 -22.03 5.76
C THR A 862 -7.40 -22.32 7.01
N LEU A 863 -8.04 -22.37 8.19
CA LEU A 863 -7.37 -22.73 9.45
C LEU A 863 -6.87 -24.18 9.42
N GLU A 864 -7.63 -25.12 8.84
CA GLU A 864 -7.20 -26.51 8.63
C GLU A 864 -5.98 -26.61 7.70
N ILE A 865 -5.92 -25.79 6.64
CA ILE A 865 -4.76 -25.71 5.75
C ILE A 865 -3.51 -25.26 6.52
N TYR A 866 -3.63 -24.29 7.43
CA TYR A 866 -2.50 -23.92 8.29
C TYR A 866 -2.02 -25.08 9.14
N ASP A 867 -2.93 -25.84 9.74
CA ASP A 867 -2.61 -27.00 10.55
C ASP A 867 -1.92 -28.14 9.77
N GLY A 868 -2.05 -28.17 8.45
CA GLY A 868 -1.36 -29.10 7.55
C GLY A 868 0.10 -28.73 7.25
N VAL A 869 0.58 -27.50 7.58
CA VAL A 869 1.94 -27.05 7.27
C VAL A 869 3.05 -27.95 7.86
N PRO A 870 2.99 -28.41 9.11
CA PRO A 870 4.02 -29.29 9.66
C PRO A 870 4.17 -30.60 8.86
N GLU A 871 3.07 -31.22 8.45
CA GLU A 871 3.10 -32.45 7.65
C GLU A 871 3.68 -32.21 6.25
N TYR A 872 3.30 -31.08 5.62
CA TYR A 872 3.90 -30.68 4.36
C TYR A 872 5.42 -30.52 4.45
N LEU A 873 5.92 -29.89 5.51
CA LEU A 873 7.35 -29.70 5.74
C LEU A 873 8.09 -31.01 6.03
N GLU A 874 7.52 -31.93 6.81
CA GLU A 874 8.11 -33.25 7.05
C GLU A 874 8.30 -34.04 5.75
N ASN A 875 7.36 -33.90 4.80
CA ASN A 875 7.39 -34.57 3.51
C ASN A 875 8.03 -33.71 2.40
N PHE A 876 8.57 -32.54 2.75
CA PHE A 876 9.12 -31.60 1.76
C PHE A 876 10.22 -32.26 0.93
N THR A 877 10.05 -32.21 -0.39
CA THR A 877 11.02 -32.75 -1.37
C THR A 877 11.23 -31.69 -2.45
N VAL A 878 12.48 -31.38 -2.72
CA VAL A 878 12.84 -30.30 -3.64
C VAL A 878 14.09 -30.65 -4.44
N SER A 879 14.14 -30.24 -5.70
CA SER A 879 15.34 -30.32 -6.51
C SER A 879 16.38 -29.28 -6.07
N GLU A 880 17.66 -29.47 -6.37
CA GLU A 880 18.71 -28.48 -6.13
C GLU A 880 18.43 -27.16 -6.85
N ARG A 881 17.82 -27.23 -8.03
CA ARG A 881 17.39 -26.06 -8.81
C ARG A 881 16.33 -25.26 -8.05
N ASP A 882 15.28 -25.91 -7.56
CA ASP A 882 14.18 -25.24 -6.85
C ASP A 882 14.64 -24.73 -5.48
N MET A 883 15.48 -25.47 -4.77
CA MET A 883 16.09 -24.99 -3.54
C MET A 883 16.92 -23.72 -3.78
N THR A 884 17.64 -23.65 -4.89
CA THR A 884 18.38 -22.45 -5.30
C THR A 884 17.43 -21.28 -5.60
N LYS A 885 16.28 -21.53 -6.23
CA LYS A 885 15.25 -20.47 -6.44
C LYS A 885 14.78 -19.87 -5.11
N TYR A 886 14.39 -20.69 -4.14
CA TYR A 886 13.94 -20.18 -2.83
C TYR A 886 15.01 -19.35 -2.12
N ILE A 887 16.28 -19.76 -2.22
CA ILE A 887 17.41 -19.00 -1.66
C ILE A 887 17.55 -17.65 -2.37
N ILE A 888 17.47 -17.60 -3.71
CA ILE A 888 17.58 -16.37 -4.49
C ILE A 888 16.44 -15.41 -4.12
N GLY A 889 15.18 -15.88 -4.10
CA GLY A 889 14.03 -15.08 -3.71
C GLY A 889 14.11 -14.57 -2.26
N THR A 890 14.67 -15.38 -1.35
CA THR A 890 14.92 -14.94 0.02
C THR A 890 15.95 -13.81 0.09
N ILE A 891 17.06 -13.94 -0.65
CA ILE A 891 18.09 -12.90 -0.71
C ILE A 891 17.56 -11.64 -1.39
N SER A 892 16.74 -11.78 -2.43
CA SER A 892 16.07 -10.64 -3.05
C SER A 892 15.30 -9.78 -2.03
N ASN A 893 14.53 -10.41 -1.15
CA ASN A 893 13.80 -9.71 -0.10
C ASN A 893 14.71 -9.01 0.94
N ILE A 894 15.91 -9.55 1.19
CA ILE A 894 16.87 -9.03 2.16
C ILE A 894 17.71 -7.88 1.58
N ASP A 895 18.10 -7.99 0.32
CA ASP A 895 19.05 -7.10 -0.35
C ASP A 895 18.36 -5.96 -1.13
N GLN A 896 17.15 -5.55 -0.74
CA GLN A 896 16.46 -4.44 -1.38
C GLN A 896 17.30 -3.15 -1.31
N PRO A 897 17.36 -2.35 -2.39
CA PRO A 897 18.00 -1.04 -2.35
C PRO A 897 17.43 -0.14 -1.28
N MET A 898 18.30 0.62 -0.63
CA MET A 898 17.92 1.51 0.48
C MET A 898 18.29 2.96 0.17
N THR A 899 17.36 3.87 0.47
CA THR A 899 17.62 5.32 0.47
C THR A 899 18.56 5.72 1.62
N PRO A 900 19.14 6.91 1.61
CA PRO A 900 19.96 7.39 2.74
C PRO A 900 19.21 7.35 4.09
N ALA A 901 17.93 7.75 4.12
CA ALA A 901 17.08 7.68 5.31
C ALA A 901 16.94 6.22 5.79
N THR A 902 16.55 5.31 4.91
CA THR A 902 16.35 3.89 5.24
C THR A 902 17.63 3.19 5.72
N LYS A 903 18.82 3.59 5.21
CA LYS A 903 20.12 3.08 5.71
C LYS A 903 20.36 3.48 7.16
N GLY A 904 20.02 4.72 7.52
CA GLY A 904 20.10 5.23 8.89
C GLY A 904 19.12 4.47 9.80
N ASP A 905 17.85 4.41 9.43
CA ASP A 905 16.80 3.71 10.19
C ASP A 905 17.14 2.24 10.41
N ARG A 906 17.62 1.54 9.36
CA ARG A 906 18.09 0.16 9.49
C ARG A 906 19.23 0.04 10.47
N SER A 907 20.21 0.96 10.42
CA SER A 907 21.37 0.93 11.30
C SER A 907 20.97 1.16 12.75
N MET A 908 20.03 2.10 12.99
CA MET A 908 19.46 2.35 14.32
C MET A 908 18.64 1.16 14.84
N ASN A 909 17.81 0.55 13.97
CA ASN A 909 17.05 -0.66 14.31
C ASN A 909 17.96 -1.80 14.76
N LEU A 910 19.04 -2.07 14.02
CA LEU A 910 20.02 -3.10 14.39
C LEU A 910 20.70 -2.78 15.71
N TYR A 911 21.03 -1.52 15.96
CA TYR A 911 21.61 -1.06 17.23
C TYR A 911 20.67 -1.30 18.40
N MET A 912 19.43 -0.84 18.30
CA MET A 912 18.44 -0.95 19.37
C MET A 912 18.00 -2.38 19.67
N ASN A 913 17.93 -3.23 18.63
CA ASN A 913 17.60 -4.65 18.77
C ASN A 913 18.77 -5.54 19.20
N HIS A 914 19.95 -4.96 19.41
CA HIS A 914 21.21 -5.67 19.71
C HIS A 914 21.61 -6.71 18.64
N VAL A 915 21.30 -6.45 17.38
CA VAL A 915 21.66 -7.31 16.23
C VAL A 915 23.04 -6.94 15.72
N SER A 916 24.02 -7.82 15.92
CA SER A 916 25.38 -7.61 15.46
C SER A 916 25.58 -7.95 13.97
N ALA A 917 26.63 -7.38 13.36
CA ALA A 917 27.05 -7.76 12.01
C ALA A 917 27.40 -9.27 11.89
N GLU A 918 27.89 -9.89 12.97
CA GLU A 918 28.18 -11.31 13.01
C GLU A 918 26.90 -12.15 12.94
N MET A 919 25.86 -11.74 13.66
CA MET A 919 24.55 -12.41 13.60
C MET A 919 23.95 -12.35 12.19
N ILE A 920 24.03 -11.21 11.52
CA ILE A 920 23.53 -11.05 10.16
C ILE A 920 24.35 -11.92 9.18
N ARG A 921 25.69 -11.96 9.31
CA ARG A 921 26.52 -12.84 8.47
C ARG A 921 26.20 -14.31 8.69
N LYS A 922 25.99 -14.73 9.94
CA LYS A 922 25.59 -16.10 10.26
C LYS A 922 24.25 -16.46 9.64
N GLU A 923 23.27 -15.60 9.78
CA GLU A 923 21.94 -15.78 9.18
C GLU A 923 22.05 -15.87 7.65
N ARG A 924 22.80 -14.96 7.03
CA ARG A 924 23.04 -15.00 5.59
C ARG A 924 23.71 -16.29 5.13
N GLU A 925 24.72 -16.77 5.85
CA GLU A 925 25.38 -18.06 5.56
C GLU A 925 24.41 -19.23 5.69
N GLN A 926 23.56 -19.26 6.73
CA GLN A 926 22.51 -20.26 6.88
C GLN A 926 21.55 -20.28 5.69
N ILE A 927 21.16 -19.11 5.17
CA ILE A 927 20.31 -18.99 3.98
C ILE A 927 21.05 -19.53 2.74
N LEU A 928 22.28 -19.07 2.48
CA LEU A 928 23.04 -19.41 1.27
C LEU A 928 23.43 -20.89 1.20
N THR A 929 23.58 -21.56 2.33
CA THR A 929 23.98 -22.96 2.42
C THR A 929 22.82 -23.92 2.69
N ALA A 930 21.62 -23.40 2.87
CA ALA A 930 20.44 -24.20 3.20
C ALA A 930 20.15 -25.28 2.15
N ASN A 931 19.65 -26.38 2.63
CA ASN A 931 19.27 -27.55 1.83
C ASN A 931 17.91 -28.09 2.27
N GLN A 932 17.41 -29.14 1.61
CA GLN A 932 16.13 -29.76 1.87
C GLN A 932 15.94 -30.20 3.34
N GLU A 933 16.99 -30.75 3.96
CA GLU A 933 16.89 -31.23 5.33
C GLU A 933 16.75 -30.07 6.34
N ASP A 934 17.39 -28.93 6.04
CA ASP A 934 17.22 -27.71 6.86
C ASP A 934 15.76 -27.22 6.82
N ILE A 935 15.09 -27.31 5.67
CA ILE A 935 13.67 -26.95 5.53
C ILE A 935 12.76 -27.96 6.26
N ARG A 936 13.03 -29.27 6.15
CA ARG A 936 12.28 -30.31 6.86
C ARG A 936 12.37 -30.10 8.38
N ALA A 937 13.54 -29.73 8.89
CA ALA A 937 13.75 -29.47 10.32
C ALA A 937 12.84 -28.36 10.86
N LEU A 938 12.35 -27.42 9.99
CA LEU A 938 11.44 -26.34 10.38
C LEU A 938 9.99 -26.83 10.67
N ALA A 939 9.67 -28.09 10.41
CA ALA A 939 8.37 -28.68 10.78
C ALA A 939 8.12 -28.57 12.31
N GLY A 940 9.17 -28.65 13.13
CA GLY A 940 9.11 -28.43 14.58
C GLY A 940 8.67 -27.01 14.92
N VAL A 941 9.27 -26.01 14.28
CA VAL A 941 8.93 -24.59 14.44
C VAL A 941 7.47 -24.31 14.05
N ALA A 942 7.05 -24.79 12.88
CA ALA A 942 5.67 -24.59 12.41
C ALA A 942 4.66 -25.26 13.38
N ARG A 943 4.94 -26.48 13.84
CA ARG A 943 4.12 -27.18 14.83
C ARG A 943 4.05 -26.41 16.15
N ALA A 944 5.16 -25.85 16.61
CA ALA A 944 5.22 -25.07 17.85
C ALA A 944 4.36 -23.80 17.74
N VAL A 945 4.38 -23.10 16.62
CA VAL A 945 3.52 -21.93 16.36
C VAL A 945 2.04 -22.32 16.37
N LEU A 946 1.67 -23.36 15.62
CA LEU A 946 0.27 -23.78 15.45
C LEU A 946 -0.32 -24.40 16.72
N ALA A 947 0.48 -25.09 17.53
CA ALA A 947 0.06 -25.69 18.80
C ALA A 947 -0.38 -24.66 19.86
N ASN A 948 0.00 -23.39 19.72
CA ASN A 948 -0.50 -22.31 20.56
C ASN A 948 -1.98 -22.03 20.31
N ASP A 949 -2.47 -22.33 19.09
CA ASP A 949 -3.86 -22.20 18.68
C ASP A 949 -4.43 -20.82 19.03
N GLN A 950 -3.71 -19.78 18.65
CA GLN A 950 -4.08 -18.37 18.82
C GLN A 950 -4.76 -17.88 17.54
N ILE A 951 -6.08 -17.69 17.59
CA ILE A 951 -6.90 -17.38 16.41
C ILE A 951 -7.52 -16.01 16.56
N CYS A 952 -7.42 -15.20 15.53
CA CYS A 952 -8.20 -13.97 15.35
C CYS A 952 -8.68 -13.88 13.91
N VAL A 953 -9.96 -13.60 13.73
CA VAL A 953 -10.60 -13.43 12.43
C VAL A 953 -11.38 -12.13 12.40
N ILE A 954 -11.20 -11.37 11.33
CA ILE A 954 -12.05 -10.22 10.98
C ILE A 954 -12.77 -10.58 9.68
N GLY A 955 -14.11 -10.49 9.63
CA GLY A 955 -14.78 -10.85 8.39
C GLY A 955 -16.31 -10.87 8.43
N ASN A 956 -16.86 -11.61 7.50
CA ASN A 956 -18.29 -11.72 7.25
C ASN A 956 -19.07 -12.19 8.50
N GLU A 957 -20.08 -11.41 8.90
CA GLU A 957 -20.87 -11.69 10.10
C GLU A 957 -21.57 -13.05 10.09
N ALA A 958 -22.09 -13.48 8.93
CA ALA A 958 -22.79 -14.74 8.80
C ALA A 958 -21.81 -15.92 8.87
N LYS A 959 -20.64 -15.81 8.23
CA LYS A 959 -19.62 -16.86 8.20
C LYS A 959 -18.98 -17.08 9.58
N ILE A 960 -18.70 -16.00 10.31
CA ILE A 960 -18.18 -16.07 11.69
C ILE A 960 -19.24 -16.67 12.63
N GLU A 961 -20.53 -16.34 12.46
CA GLU A 961 -21.60 -16.91 13.28
C GLU A 961 -21.84 -18.40 12.97
N GLU A 962 -21.73 -18.80 11.69
CA GLU A 962 -21.84 -20.20 11.27
C GLU A 962 -20.74 -21.07 11.91
N GLU A 963 -19.54 -20.57 12.03
CA GLU A 963 -18.35 -21.28 12.53
C GLU A 963 -17.90 -20.79 13.94
N LYS A 964 -18.83 -20.28 14.72
CA LYS A 964 -18.53 -19.66 16.02
C LYS A 964 -17.84 -20.54 17.04
N GLU A 965 -17.92 -21.85 16.93
CA GLU A 965 -17.19 -22.79 17.79
C GLU A 965 -15.67 -22.70 17.68
N LEU A 966 -15.14 -22.08 16.62
CA LEU A 966 -13.70 -21.79 16.48
C LEU A 966 -13.20 -20.75 17.47
N PHE A 967 -14.10 -19.98 18.08
CA PHE A 967 -13.78 -18.80 18.89
C PHE A 967 -14.18 -18.96 20.34
N MET A 968 -13.44 -18.31 21.23
CA MET A 968 -13.85 -18.13 22.64
C MET A 968 -14.86 -17.01 22.77
N THR A 969 -14.73 -15.96 21.91
CA THR A 969 -15.66 -14.84 21.83
C THR A 969 -15.95 -14.48 20.39
N VAL A 970 -17.19 -14.08 20.12
CA VAL A 970 -17.63 -13.53 18.84
C VAL A 970 -18.29 -12.18 19.11
N GLU A 971 -17.75 -11.14 18.49
CA GLU A 971 -18.18 -9.75 18.72
C GLU A 971 -18.36 -9.00 17.40
N ASN A 972 -19.11 -7.91 17.42
CA ASN A 972 -19.09 -6.95 16.34
C ASN A 972 -17.84 -6.09 16.47
N LEU A 973 -17.14 -5.81 15.37
CA LEU A 973 -15.95 -4.99 15.41
C LEU A 973 -16.31 -3.51 15.62
N PHE A 974 -17.40 -3.07 14.96
CA PHE A 974 -17.90 -1.69 14.97
C PHE A 974 -19.22 -1.53 15.71
#